data_84d43ce709f8ebea70226abe5968761c
#
_entry.id   84d43ce709f8ebea70226abe5968761c
#
_cell.length_a   1.000
_cell.length_b   1.000
_cell.length_c   1.000
_cell.angle_alpha   90.00
_cell.angle_beta   90.00
_cell.angle_gamma   90.00
#
_symmetry.space_group_name_H-M   'P 1'
#
loop_
_entity.id
_entity.type
_entity.pdbx_description
1 polymer ?
#
loop_
_entity_poly.entity_id
_entity_poly.type
_entity_poly.pdbx_seq_one_letter_code
_entity_poly.pdbx_strand_id
1 'polypeptide(L)'
;MWMSSERVGLEKKIHRILSFILVLTIIVILSGVLSLLYITNEYFIPVALALVFLLAFQLYPSGPHSNKKYLLLDWSLGLIGFIITIYGVLAVDISRRLPRVGLYMPFHEIVFGIIIMILLLELVRRAFGVTFMGLLLGFLAYLFIGPYIPVEWTHKHIDLEYFFHFFYLGSTYYGASEGVFGRLAVLAITVIAGFLIFGAVMEGTKISDFLIKMFTSLTGWMIGGVGKATIWASILFGTITGSAAAEAAAIGSVTIPALIRSGFPPNIVAGIEGAAGTGGDLVPPIMGAGTFIIAEALGRRYIEIAIAATIPSLLFMFALYMSIHYYAMKHKIGGLPRHELPRFRDVMKEGGHLLLPLIFLILFLLWLPSLSLAAFLSIIIALVIPNIVKTTRVNYRTVLEKLIEAAKTIIMISIIIVACDIANAVLVQTGLGLTITRILTMLVKENPLAGLGLTAAGDWVIGLILPTTACYILSAALFAPPLIAGGFDPLAVHLFIYYFAMMAPLTPPVAIPVFVACSIAERAGYKTDFWKAMWYGTAFGALGYIIPFVFMFDPSLLILGAEPGLKLGYDVVQILARTLFTGFATLLLVATIFGFYVKPLNIFERIITGVASALLYIPDLTYTWNFIGCAVGLATYLYLKIVAKPKLITRIPAS
;
A
#
# COMPACT_ATOMS: atom_id res chain seq x y z
N MET A 1 -8.12 -16.67 8.42
CA MET A 1 -8.60 -18.03 8.15
C MET A 1 -9.92 -18.33 8.87
N TRP A 2 -10.86 -17.39 8.92
CA TRP A 2 -12.19 -17.52 9.53
C TRP A 2 -13.26 -16.90 8.64
N MET A 3 -13.27 -17.23 7.37
CA MET A 3 -14.41 -16.92 6.49
C MET A 3 -15.18 -18.23 6.31
N SER A 4 -15.95 -18.59 7.35
CA SER A 4 -16.75 -19.80 7.32
C SER A 4 -17.89 -19.70 6.30
N SER A 5 -18.03 -20.76 5.56
CA SER A 5 -19.04 -21.08 4.57
C SER A 5 -20.48 -21.20 5.13
N GLU A 6 -20.73 -20.82 6.38
CA GLU A 6 -21.94 -21.18 7.14
C GLU A 6 -22.85 -20.01 7.51
N ARG A 7 -22.94 -18.98 6.67
CA ARG A 7 -24.04 -18.01 6.86
C ARG A 7 -25.36 -18.67 6.44
N VAL A 8 -26.33 -18.66 7.33
CA VAL A 8 -27.69 -19.10 7.00
C VAL A 8 -28.19 -18.32 5.78
N GLY A 9 -28.88 -18.95 4.84
CA GLY A 9 -29.14 -18.39 3.50
C GLY A 9 -29.75 -16.99 3.46
N LEU A 10 -30.60 -16.61 4.42
CA LEU A 10 -31.20 -15.26 4.52
C LEU A 10 -30.16 -14.21 4.92
N GLU A 11 -29.32 -14.50 5.90
CA GLU A 11 -28.27 -13.60 6.38
C GLU A 11 -27.23 -13.30 5.28
N LYS A 12 -26.81 -14.34 4.54
CA LYS A 12 -25.94 -14.18 3.37
C LYS A 12 -26.55 -13.26 2.31
N LYS A 13 -27.86 -13.36 2.10
CA LYS A 13 -28.59 -12.50 1.17
C LYS A 13 -28.64 -11.05 1.67
N ILE A 14 -28.96 -10.84 2.95
CA ILE A 14 -29.00 -9.48 3.55
C ILE A 14 -27.60 -8.84 3.49
N HIS A 15 -26.55 -9.55 3.89
CA HIS A 15 -25.18 -9.03 3.81
C HIS A 15 -24.78 -8.64 2.38
N ARG A 16 -25.12 -9.44 1.37
CA ARG A 16 -24.86 -9.11 -0.04
C ARG A 16 -25.60 -7.85 -0.47
N ILE A 17 -26.88 -7.71 -0.09
CA ILE A 17 -27.68 -6.52 -0.42
C ILE A 17 -27.10 -5.27 0.22
N LEU A 18 -26.78 -5.32 1.53
CA LEU A 18 -26.20 -4.17 2.24
C LEU A 18 -24.81 -3.81 1.72
N SER A 19 -23.96 -4.79 1.39
CA SER A 19 -22.67 -4.56 0.76
C SER A 19 -22.81 -3.87 -0.61
N PHE A 20 -23.79 -4.29 -1.39
CA PHE A 20 -24.10 -3.65 -2.68
C PHE A 20 -24.64 -2.22 -2.49
N ILE A 21 -25.49 -1.98 -1.49
CA ILE A 21 -25.98 -0.64 -1.13
C ILE A 21 -24.82 0.26 -0.74
N LEU A 22 -23.85 -0.22 0.06
CA LEU A 22 -22.64 0.54 0.41
C LEU A 22 -21.86 0.96 -0.84
N VAL A 23 -21.58 0.01 -1.75
CA VAL A 23 -20.89 0.32 -3.00
C VAL A 23 -21.66 1.32 -3.85
N LEU A 24 -22.98 1.16 -3.97
CA LEU A 24 -23.83 2.07 -4.72
C LEU A 24 -23.82 3.48 -4.10
N THR A 25 -23.90 3.58 -2.76
CA THR A 25 -23.80 4.86 -2.03
C THR A 25 -22.48 5.55 -2.36
N ILE A 26 -21.37 4.83 -2.34
CA ILE A 26 -20.04 5.36 -2.68
C ILE A 26 -20.00 5.82 -4.14
N ILE A 27 -20.52 5.05 -5.09
CA ILE A 27 -20.56 5.43 -6.51
C ILE A 27 -21.37 6.72 -6.70
N VAL A 28 -22.48 6.88 -5.99
CA VAL A 28 -23.30 8.10 -6.03
C VAL A 28 -22.52 9.29 -5.46
N ILE A 29 -21.79 9.12 -4.37
CA ILE A 29 -20.88 10.15 -3.82
C ILE A 29 -19.81 10.55 -4.85
N LEU A 30 -19.16 9.56 -5.46
CA LEU A 30 -18.10 9.78 -6.46
C LEU A 30 -18.56 10.51 -7.71
N SER A 31 -19.82 10.29 -8.12
CA SER A 31 -20.37 10.89 -9.35
C SER A 31 -20.45 12.41 -9.30
N GLY A 32 -20.42 12.99 -8.10
CA GLY A 32 -20.63 14.43 -7.91
C GLY A 32 -22.07 14.91 -8.21
N VAL A 33 -22.97 14.00 -8.60
CA VAL A 33 -24.39 14.34 -8.89
C VAL A 33 -25.04 15.03 -7.70
N LEU A 34 -24.64 14.64 -6.48
CA LEU A 34 -25.17 15.19 -5.25
C LEU A 34 -24.76 16.65 -5.03
N SER A 35 -23.60 17.06 -5.50
CA SER A 35 -23.19 18.47 -5.44
C SER A 35 -24.04 19.35 -6.35
N LEU A 36 -24.59 18.80 -7.45
CA LEU A 36 -25.56 19.49 -8.30
C LEU A 36 -26.91 19.70 -7.59
N LEU A 37 -27.21 18.89 -6.57
CA LEU A 37 -28.38 19.00 -5.73
C LEU A 37 -28.13 19.83 -4.45
N TYR A 38 -27.00 20.54 -4.38
CA TYR A 38 -26.56 21.29 -3.18
C TYR A 38 -26.39 20.42 -1.93
N ILE A 39 -26.28 19.09 -2.08
CA ILE A 39 -26.04 18.17 -0.97
C ILE A 39 -24.54 17.93 -0.89
N THR A 40 -23.92 18.43 0.19
CA THR A 40 -22.47 18.33 0.40
C THR A 40 -22.06 16.95 0.90
N ASN A 41 -20.79 16.61 0.72
CA ASN A 41 -20.23 15.34 1.21
C ASN A 41 -20.43 15.14 2.72
N GLU A 42 -20.56 16.23 3.50
CA GLU A 42 -20.79 16.20 4.94
C GLU A 42 -22.03 15.39 5.35
N TYR A 43 -23.06 15.31 4.50
CA TYR A 43 -24.26 14.50 4.77
C TYR A 43 -24.08 13.02 4.39
N PHE A 44 -23.28 12.71 3.38
CA PHE A 44 -23.14 11.35 2.86
C PHE A 44 -22.06 10.54 3.53
N ILE A 45 -21.01 11.19 4.04
CA ILE A 45 -19.95 10.50 4.79
C ILE A 45 -20.52 9.78 6.02
N PRO A 46 -21.34 10.42 6.87
CA PRO A 46 -22.00 9.72 7.97
C PRO A 46 -22.86 8.54 7.52
N VAL A 47 -23.59 8.68 6.40
CA VAL A 47 -24.41 7.58 5.85
C VAL A 47 -23.56 6.39 5.42
N ALA A 48 -22.46 6.64 4.69
CA ALA A 48 -21.56 5.59 4.26
C ALA A 48 -20.86 4.92 5.46
N LEU A 49 -20.38 5.70 6.43
CA LEU A 49 -19.78 5.17 7.65
C LEU A 49 -20.79 4.40 8.52
N ALA A 50 -22.05 4.82 8.56
CA ALA A 50 -23.11 4.07 9.25
C ALA A 50 -23.26 2.66 8.66
N LEU A 51 -23.28 2.55 7.32
CA LEU A 51 -23.27 1.25 6.64
C LEU A 51 -21.99 0.45 6.91
N VAL A 52 -20.83 1.13 6.98
CA VAL A 52 -19.58 0.49 7.36
C VAL A 52 -19.67 -0.12 8.76
N PHE A 53 -20.14 0.63 9.78
CA PHE A 53 -20.30 0.11 11.14
C PHE A 53 -21.27 -1.07 11.20
N LEU A 54 -22.42 -0.95 10.52
CA LEU A 54 -23.42 -2.02 10.48
C LEU A 54 -22.83 -3.30 9.89
N LEU A 55 -22.11 -3.20 8.77
CA LEU A 55 -21.55 -4.34 8.07
C LEU A 55 -20.28 -4.90 8.72
N ALA A 56 -19.51 -4.06 9.41
CA ALA A 56 -18.25 -4.44 10.04
C ALA A 56 -18.44 -5.52 11.11
N PHE A 57 -19.43 -5.38 11.98
CA PHE A 57 -19.73 -6.39 13.00
C PHE A 57 -20.24 -7.70 12.39
N GLN A 58 -20.84 -7.64 11.19
CA GLN A 58 -21.23 -8.83 10.44
C GLN A 58 -20.03 -9.49 9.73
N LEU A 59 -19.06 -8.69 9.34
CA LEU A 59 -17.84 -9.19 8.68
C LEU A 59 -16.89 -9.84 9.68
N TYR A 60 -16.81 -9.29 10.90
CA TYR A 60 -15.96 -9.74 12.00
C TYR A 60 -16.80 -10.18 13.20
N PRO A 61 -17.38 -11.39 13.15
CA PRO A 61 -18.33 -11.87 14.17
C PRO A 61 -17.66 -12.17 15.51
N SER A 62 -18.44 -12.05 16.60
CA SER A 62 -18.01 -12.37 17.96
C SER A 62 -17.83 -13.88 18.21
N GLY A 63 -18.44 -14.73 17.39
CA GLY A 63 -18.38 -16.18 17.52
C GLY A 63 -19.02 -16.89 16.33
N PRO A 64 -19.22 -18.22 16.39
CA PRO A 64 -19.80 -18.99 15.31
C PRO A 64 -21.19 -18.48 14.91
N HIS A 65 -21.41 -18.24 13.61
CA HIS A 65 -22.70 -17.77 13.07
C HIS A 65 -23.88 -18.74 13.32
N SER A 66 -23.60 -19.99 13.63
CA SER A 66 -24.61 -20.99 13.99
C SER A 66 -25.29 -20.69 15.34
N ASN A 67 -24.67 -19.86 16.19
CA ASN A 67 -25.21 -19.51 17.50
C ASN A 67 -25.94 -18.16 17.43
N LYS A 68 -27.28 -18.20 17.57
CA LYS A 68 -28.17 -17.04 17.51
C LYS A 68 -27.81 -15.91 18.50
N LYS A 69 -27.16 -16.23 19.63
CA LYS A 69 -26.76 -15.20 20.62
C LYS A 69 -25.66 -14.30 20.06
N TYR A 70 -24.63 -14.87 19.43
CA TYR A 70 -23.56 -14.08 18.82
C TYR A 70 -24.08 -13.27 17.62
N LEU A 71 -24.95 -13.88 16.82
CA LEU A 71 -25.58 -13.20 15.71
C LEU A 71 -26.38 -11.98 16.18
N LEU A 72 -27.22 -12.14 17.21
CA LEU A 72 -28.00 -11.05 17.78
C LEU A 72 -27.09 -9.94 18.35
N LEU A 73 -26.02 -10.31 19.05
CA LEU A 73 -25.03 -9.38 19.59
C LEU A 73 -24.38 -8.55 18.47
N ASP A 74 -23.92 -9.20 17.40
CA ASP A 74 -23.26 -8.54 16.28
C ASP A 74 -24.20 -7.58 15.53
N TRP A 75 -25.44 -7.98 15.31
CA TRP A 75 -26.47 -7.08 14.75
C TRP A 75 -26.79 -5.92 15.69
N SER A 76 -26.85 -6.15 17.01
CA SER A 76 -27.12 -5.08 17.97
C SER A 76 -25.99 -4.06 18.01
N LEU A 77 -24.71 -4.52 18.08
CA LEU A 77 -23.54 -3.62 18.06
C LEU A 77 -23.46 -2.84 16.73
N GLY A 78 -23.68 -3.51 15.62
CA GLY A 78 -23.72 -2.86 14.30
C GLY A 78 -24.82 -1.82 14.18
N LEU A 79 -26.01 -2.11 14.69
CA LEU A 79 -27.15 -1.17 14.69
C LEU A 79 -26.89 0.04 15.62
N ILE A 80 -26.30 -0.16 16.78
CA ILE A 80 -25.89 0.94 17.67
C ILE A 80 -24.90 1.84 16.94
N GLY A 81 -23.85 1.27 16.31
CA GLY A 81 -22.88 2.02 15.52
C GLY A 81 -23.54 2.76 14.36
N PHE A 82 -24.50 2.12 13.65
CA PHE A 82 -25.27 2.74 12.58
C PHE A 82 -26.05 3.96 13.07
N ILE A 83 -26.83 3.82 14.15
CA ILE A 83 -27.67 4.89 14.69
C ILE A 83 -26.81 6.07 15.16
N ILE A 84 -25.71 5.81 15.89
CA ILE A 84 -24.81 6.85 16.36
C ILE A 84 -24.16 7.57 15.18
N THR A 85 -23.70 6.84 14.18
CA THR A 85 -23.01 7.44 13.03
C THR A 85 -23.98 8.22 12.13
N ILE A 86 -25.21 7.73 11.94
CA ILE A 86 -26.23 8.46 11.15
C ILE A 86 -26.69 9.76 11.84
N TYR A 87 -26.59 9.85 13.16
CA TYR A 87 -26.83 11.09 13.90
C TYR A 87 -25.89 12.22 13.44
N GLY A 88 -24.69 11.89 12.92
CA GLY A 88 -23.78 12.85 12.31
C GLY A 88 -24.44 13.71 11.21
N VAL A 89 -25.44 13.16 10.49
CA VAL A 89 -26.24 13.91 9.49
C VAL A 89 -27.02 15.04 10.18
N LEU A 90 -27.65 14.75 11.33
CA LEU A 90 -28.38 15.75 12.12
C LEU A 90 -27.43 16.76 12.75
N ALA A 91 -26.26 16.33 13.20
CA ALA A 91 -25.24 17.19 13.79
C ALA A 91 -24.74 18.25 12.79
N VAL A 92 -24.62 17.93 11.50
CA VAL A 92 -24.28 18.91 10.45
C VAL A 92 -25.32 20.04 10.39
N ASP A 93 -26.62 19.72 10.42
CA ASP A 93 -27.67 20.72 10.42
C ASP A 93 -27.67 21.57 11.70
N ILE A 94 -27.44 20.94 12.85
CA ILE A 94 -27.32 21.63 14.14
C ILE A 94 -26.15 22.60 14.13
N SER A 95 -24.96 22.16 13.68
CA SER A 95 -23.75 22.98 13.64
C SER A 95 -23.89 24.22 12.75
N ARG A 96 -24.69 24.15 11.69
CA ARG A 96 -24.97 25.27 10.79
C ARG A 96 -25.94 26.31 11.37
N ARG A 97 -26.79 25.89 12.29
CA ARG A 97 -27.84 26.75 12.91
C ARG A 97 -27.34 27.41 14.20
N LEU A 98 -26.39 26.79 14.91
CA LEU A 98 -25.88 27.34 16.15
C LEU A 98 -24.79 28.39 15.84
N PRO A 99 -24.87 29.59 16.45
CA PRO A 99 -23.75 30.53 16.42
C PRO A 99 -22.54 29.87 17.11
N ARG A 100 -21.38 29.94 16.48
CA ARG A 100 -20.09 29.37 16.97
C ARG A 100 -19.56 30.05 18.27
N VAL A 101 -20.44 30.50 19.12
CA VAL A 101 -20.10 31.20 20.36
C VAL A 101 -20.33 30.24 21.53
N GLY A 102 -19.22 29.63 21.98
CA GLY A 102 -19.21 28.74 23.13
C GLY A 102 -19.16 27.25 22.76
N LEU A 103 -18.50 26.48 23.61
CA LEU A 103 -18.45 25.02 23.53
C LEU A 103 -19.82 24.45 23.94
N TYR A 104 -20.72 24.31 22.96
CA TYR A 104 -21.97 23.57 23.19
C TYR A 104 -21.69 22.07 23.01
N MET A 105 -21.71 21.33 24.10
CA MET A 105 -21.50 19.89 24.13
C MET A 105 -22.71 19.20 24.79
N PRO A 106 -23.70 18.80 24.02
CA PRO A 106 -24.83 18.06 24.57
C PRO A 106 -24.35 16.74 25.18
N PHE A 107 -24.84 16.41 26.37
CA PHE A 107 -24.44 15.19 27.08
C PHE A 107 -24.60 13.91 26.24
N HIS A 108 -25.67 13.82 25.42
CA HIS A 108 -25.88 12.65 24.56
C HIS A 108 -24.79 12.50 23.48
N GLU A 109 -24.20 13.59 22.96
CA GLU A 109 -23.10 13.54 21.99
C GLU A 109 -21.80 13.06 22.60
N ILE A 110 -21.53 13.43 23.85
CA ILE A 110 -20.40 12.89 24.64
C ILE A 110 -20.58 11.38 24.83
N VAL A 111 -21.78 10.93 25.20
CA VAL A 111 -22.09 9.50 25.35
C VAL A 111 -21.92 8.76 24.01
N PHE A 112 -22.35 9.35 22.90
CA PHE A 112 -22.14 8.78 21.57
C PHE A 112 -20.66 8.68 21.23
N GLY A 113 -19.84 9.68 21.58
CA GLY A 113 -18.39 9.64 21.41
C GLY A 113 -17.74 8.49 22.18
N ILE A 114 -18.15 8.25 23.42
CA ILE A 114 -17.66 7.12 24.23
C ILE A 114 -18.08 5.79 23.59
N ILE A 115 -19.33 5.64 23.21
CA ILE A 115 -19.84 4.39 22.64
C ILE A 115 -19.15 4.08 21.30
N ILE A 116 -19.01 5.06 20.41
CA ILE A 116 -18.37 4.84 19.10
C ILE A 116 -16.90 4.47 19.25
N MET A 117 -16.21 5.03 20.23
CA MET A 117 -14.83 4.68 20.54
C MET A 117 -14.72 3.22 21.02
N ILE A 118 -15.60 2.79 21.93
CA ILE A 118 -15.66 1.39 22.40
C ILE A 118 -15.96 0.45 21.24
N LEU A 119 -16.91 0.80 20.37
CA LEU A 119 -17.24 0.00 19.19
C LEU A 119 -16.05 -0.10 18.22
N LEU A 120 -15.31 0.98 17.99
CA LEU A 120 -14.09 0.98 17.18
C LEU A 120 -13.01 0.08 17.76
N LEU A 121 -12.73 0.19 19.07
CA LEU A 121 -11.75 -0.67 19.75
C LEU A 121 -12.15 -2.14 19.65
N GLU A 122 -13.43 -2.47 19.80
CA GLU A 122 -13.93 -3.84 19.66
C GLU A 122 -13.81 -4.33 18.21
N LEU A 123 -14.10 -3.49 17.20
CA LEU A 123 -13.90 -3.83 15.80
C LEU A 123 -12.42 -4.05 15.46
N VAL A 124 -11.54 -3.19 15.97
CA VAL A 124 -10.09 -3.35 15.84
C VAL A 124 -9.63 -4.68 16.45
N ARG A 125 -10.10 -5.00 17.65
CA ARG A 125 -9.77 -6.26 18.33
C ARG A 125 -10.18 -7.48 17.48
N ARG A 126 -11.36 -7.43 16.87
CA ARG A 126 -11.89 -8.52 16.03
C ARG A 126 -11.21 -8.64 14.67
N ALA A 127 -10.97 -7.50 14.02
CA ALA A 127 -10.44 -7.46 12.66
C ALA A 127 -8.91 -7.63 12.60
N PHE A 128 -8.17 -7.03 13.56
CA PHE A 128 -6.72 -6.91 13.54
C PHE A 128 -6.02 -7.49 14.77
N GLY A 129 -6.80 -7.96 15.74
CA GLY A 129 -6.27 -8.60 16.94
C GLY A 129 -5.97 -7.67 18.09
N VAL A 130 -5.51 -8.28 19.20
CA VAL A 130 -5.32 -7.61 20.50
C VAL A 130 -4.13 -6.63 20.47
N THR A 131 -3.16 -6.87 19.60
CA THR A 131 -1.93 -6.07 19.53
C THR A 131 -2.22 -4.65 19.04
N PHE A 132 -3.00 -4.50 17.97
CA PHE A 132 -3.40 -3.17 17.48
C PHE A 132 -4.33 -2.47 18.47
N MET A 133 -5.30 -3.18 19.04
CA MET A 133 -6.14 -2.64 20.12
C MET A 133 -5.29 -2.17 21.30
N GLY A 134 -4.29 -2.96 21.71
CA GLY A 134 -3.39 -2.62 22.81
C GLY A 134 -2.57 -1.35 22.54
N LEU A 135 -2.14 -1.15 21.29
CA LEU A 135 -1.47 0.08 20.88
C LEU A 135 -2.38 1.31 21.04
N LEU A 136 -3.63 1.23 20.56
CA LEU A 136 -4.60 2.33 20.72
C LEU A 136 -4.96 2.58 22.18
N LEU A 137 -5.10 1.52 22.97
CA LEU A 137 -5.30 1.63 24.42
C LEU A 137 -4.10 2.26 25.12
N GLY A 138 -2.88 2.04 24.62
CA GLY A 138 -1.66 2.70 25.09
C GLY A 138 -1.73 4.22 24.89
N PHE A 139 -2.15 4.68 23.72
CA PHE A 139 -2.39 6.12 23.48
C PHE A 139 -3.49 6.67 24.38
N LEU A 140 -4.61 5.97 24.52
CA LEU A 140 -5.68 6.39 25.44
C LEU A 140 -5.22 6.38 26.90
N ALA A 141 -4.44 5.39 27.33
CA ALA A 141 -3.87 5.36 28.67
C ALA A 141 -2.96 6.58 28.93
N TYR A 142 -2.19 7.00 27.93
CA TYR A 142 -1.37 8.21 28.04
C TYR A 142 -2.22 9.46 28.28
N LEU A 143 -3.42 9.56 27.72
CA LEU A 143 -4.36 10.66 28.00
C LEU A 143 -4.64 10.84 29.52
N PHE A 144 -4.70 9.72 30.26
CA PHE A 144 -4.97 9.72 31.72
C PHE A 144 -3.70 9.81 32.55
N ILE A 145 -2.63 9.16 32.12
CA ILE A 145 -1.39 9.02 32.91
C ILE A 145 -0.42 10.17 32.61
N GLY A 146 -0.48 10.76 31.44
CA GLY A 146 0.44 11.81 30.96
C GLY A 146 0.60 13.00 31.90
N PRO A 147 -0.46 13.52 32.57
CA PRO A 147 -0.32 14.60 33.55
C PRO A 147 0.56 14.26 34.75
N TYR A 148 0.79 12.98 35.04
CA TYR A 148 1.57 12.49 36.17
C TYR A 148 2.98 12.01 35.80
N ILE A 149 3.34 12.03 34.49
CA ILE A 149 4.66 11.62 34.02
C ILE A 149 5.66 12.77 34.16
N PRO A 150 6.98 12.50 34.39
CA PRO A 150 7.98 13.56 34.59
C PRO A 150 8.14 14.50 33.38
N VAL A 151 8.47 15.72 33.71
CA VAL A 151 8.63 17.01 33.01
C VAL A 151 8.63 17.03 31.48
N GLU A 152 9.31 16.13 30.80
CA GLU A 152 9.42 16.17 29.32
C GLU A 152 8.22 15.53 28.60
N TRP A 153 7.56 14.58 29.22
CA TRP A 153 6.46 13.80 28.69
C TRP A 153 5.09 14.18 29.28
N THR A 154 5.07 15.21 30.16
CA THR A 154 3.83 15.64 30.79
C THR A 154 2.97 16.49 29.85
N HIS A 155 1.66 16.43 30.04
CA HIS A 155 0.71 17.35 29.43
C HIS A 155 -0.30 17.85 30.46
N LYS A 156 -1.01 18.94 30.14
CA LYS A 156 -2.10 19.46 30.98
C LYS A 156 -3.25 18.44 31.03
N HIS A 157 -3.99 18.45 32.15
CA HIS A 157 -5.23 17.69 32.21
C HIS A 157 -6.16 18.08 31.06
N ILE A 158 -6.62 17.07 30.32
CA ILE A 158 -7.57 17.23 29.23
C ILE A 158 -8.95 16.91 29.78
N ASP A 159 -9.91 17.76 29.47
CA ASP A 159 -11.30 17.50 29.75
C ASP A 159 -11.79 16.32 28.91
N LEU A 160 -12.20 15.25 29.59
CA LEU A 160 -12.62 14.02 28.94
C LEU A 160 -13.94 14.19 28.17
N GLU A 161 -14.85 15.04 28.65
CA GLU A 161 -16.09 15.35 27.94
C GLU A 161 -15.76 16.01 26.60
N TYR A 162 -14.85 16.98 26.62
CA TYR A 162 -14.35 17.62 25.41
C TYR A 162 -13.62 16.63 24.49
N PHE A 163 -12.78 15.74 25.02
CA PHE A 163 -12.05 14.78 24.21
C PHE A 163 -12.99 13.84 23.46
N PHE A 164 -13.99 13.25 24.13
CA PHE A 164 -14.92 12.33 23.48
C PHE A 164 -15.84 13.03 22.47
N HIS A 165 -16.27 14.24 22.78
CA HIS A 165 -17.07 15.05 21.86
C HIS A 165 -16.23 15.47 20.63
N PHE A 166 -14.98 15.90 20.85
CA PHE A 166 -14.04 16.24 19.80
C PHE A 166 -13.76 15.03 18.89
N PHE A 167 -13.51 13.86 19.45
CA PHE A 167 -13.29 12.65 18.66
C PHE A 167 -14.50 12.27 17.83
N TYR A 168 -15.69 12.46 18.34
CA TYR A 168 -16.93 12.10 17.63
C TYR A 168 -17.31 13.14 16.57
N LEU A 169 -17.46 14.40 16.96
CA LEU A 169 -18.01 15.48 16.11
C LEU A 169 -17.06 16.67 15.91
N GLY A 170 -15.78 16.52 16.24
CA GLY A 170 -14.80 17.61 16.14
C GLY A 170 -14.70 18.21 14.75
N SER A 171 -14.72 17.37 13.70
CA SER A 171 -14.73 17.84 12.32
C SER A 171 -15.97 18.62 11.94
N THR A 172 -17.13 18.24 12.50
CA THR A 172 -18.44 18.88 12.22
C THR A 172 -18.57 20.23 12.92
N TYR A 173 -18.21 20.30 14.22
CA TYR A 173 -18.41 21.51 15.01
C TYR A 173 -17.20 22.45 15.02
N TYR A 174 -15.97 21.92 15.00
CA TYR A 174 -14.75 22.69 15.20
C TYR A 174 -13.86 22.76 13.95
N GLY A 175 -14.22 22.02 12.87
CA GLY A 175 -13.40 21.92 11.68
C GLY A 175 -12.11 21.14 11.91
N ALA A 176 -12.11 20.23 12.90
CA ALA A 176 -10.96 19.37 13.18
C ALA A 176 -10.65 18.45 12.00
N SER A 177 -9.38 18.11 11.83
CA SER A 177 -8.95 17.12 10.82
C SER A 177 -9.10 15.69 11.30
N GLU A 178 -9.16 15.48 12.61
CA GLU A 178 -9.20 14.20 13.28
C GLU A 178 -10.63 13.79 13.68
N GLY A 179 -10.78 12.51 14.02
CA GLY A 179 -12.00 11.93 14.57
C GLY A 179 -12.84 11.16 13.56
N VAL A 180 -14.01 10.70 14.01
CA VAL A 180 -14.88 9.76 13.26
C VAL A 180 -15.26 10.27 11.87
N PHE A 181 -15.51 11.57 11.74
CA PHE A 181 -15.84 12.23 10.47
C PHE A 181 -14.69 13.12 9.97
N GLY A 182 -13.47 12.88 10.44
CA GLY A 182 -12.27 13.62 10.08
C GLY A 182 -11.87 13.46 8.61
N ARG A 183 -10.84 14.21 8.19
CA ARG A 183 -10.34 14.20 6.81
C ARG A 183 -10.00 12.81 6.31
N LEU A 184 -9.38 11.98 7.15
CA LEU A 184 -9.00 10.63 6.78
C LEU A 184 -10.21 9.73 6.51
N ALA A 185 -11.29 9.87 7.29
CA ALA A 185 -12.55 9.15 7.05
C ALA A 185 -13.20 9.59 5.73
N VAL A 186 -13.19 10.88 5.43
CA VAL A 186 -13.66 11.42 4.14
C VAL A 186 -12.85 10.81 2.99
N LEU A 187 -11.52 10.79 3.10
CA LEU A 187 -10.64 10.22 2.09
C LEU A 187 -10.88 8.72 1.88
N ALA A 188 -11.11 7.98 2.98
CA ALA A 188 -11.41 6.55 2.92
C ALA A 188 -12.66 6.25 2.10
N ILE A 189 -13.74 7.00 2.33
CA ILE A 189 -15.04 6.77 1.68
C ILE A 189 -15.11 7.35 0.27
N THR A 190 -14.42 8.47 0.01
CA THR A 190 -14.50 9.13 -1.31
C THR A 190 -13.42 8.65 -2.26
N VAL A 191 -12.17 8.76 -1.91
CA VAL A 191 -11.06 8.48 -2.83
C VAL A 191 -10.67 7.01 -2.80
N ILE A 192 -10.27 6.50 -1.62
CA ILE A 192 -9.75 5.13 -1.50
C ILE A 192 -10.81 4.11 -1.92
N ALA A 193 -12.04 4.27 -1.42
CA ALA A 193 -13.13 3.38 -1.80
C ALA A 193 -13.43 3.43 -3.31
N GLY A 194 -13.33 4.60 -3.95
CA GLY A 194 -13.49 4.75 -5.39
C GLY A 194 -12.49 3.92 -6.20
N PHE A 195 -11.21 3.98 -5.84
CA PHE A 195 -10.17 3.20 -6.51
C PHE A 195 -10.27 1.70 -6.21
N LEU A 196 -10.71 1.31 -5.01
CA LEU A 196 -11.00 -0.09 -4.70
C LEU A 196 -12.16 -0.64 -5.54
N ILE A 197 -13.21 0.16 -5.77
CA ILE A 197 -14.32 -0.20 -6.67
C ILE A 197 -13.80 -0.33 -8.11
N PHE A 198 -12.97 0.61 -8.57
CA PHE A 198 -12.34 0.52 -9.89
C PHE A 198 -11.52 -0.77 -10.02
N GLY A 199 -10.67 -1.08 -9.04
CA GLY A 199 -9.88 -2.32 -8.99
C GLY A 199 -10.76 -3.57 -9.05
N ALA A 200 -11.85 -3.61 -8.30
CA ALA A 200 -12.80 -4.73 -8.30
C ALA A 200 -13.51 -4.91 -9.65
N VAL A 201 -13.88 -3.82 -10.30
CA VAL A 201 -14.45 -3.87 -11.66
C VAL A 201 -13.41 -4.43 -12.63
N MET A 202 -12.17 -3.94 -12.60
CA MET A 202 -11.09 -4.44 -13.43
C MET A 202 -10.80 -5.93 -13.18
N GLU A 203 -10.80 -6.36 -11.91
CA GLU A 203 -10.63 -7.77 -11.52
C GLU A 203 -11.78 -8.64 -12.02
N GLY A 204 -13.00 -8.09 -12.09
CA GLY A 204 -14.17 -8.75 -12.67
C GLY A 204 -14.09 -8.94 -14.19
N THR A 205 -13.10 -8.34 -14.85
CA THR A 205 -12.80 -8.52 -16.28
C THR A 205 -11.77 -9.64 -16.50
N LYS A 206 -11.38 -9.87 -17.74
CA LYS A 206 -10.31 -10.81 -18.11
C LYS A 206 -8.92 -10.19 -18.12
N ILE A 207 -8.71 -9.07 -17.40
CA ILE A 207 -7.45 -8.32 -17.47
C ILE A 207 -6.27 -9.12 -16.92
N SER A 208 -6.45 -9.88 -15.85
CA SER A 208 -5.38 -10.69 -15.25
C SER A 208 -4.83 -11.72 -16.23
N ASP A 209 -5.71 -12.47 -16.90
CA ASP A 209 -5.33 -13.46 -17.91
C ASP A 209 -4.62 -12.80 -19.10
N PHE A 210 -5.13 -11.63 -19.52
CA PHE A 210 -4.53 -10.86 -20.60
C PHE A 210 -3.12 -10.38 -20.24
N LEU A 211 -2.91 -9.81 -19.04
CA LEU A 211 -1.59 -9.33 -18.59
C LEU A 211 -0.57 -10.47 -18.53
N ILE A 212 -0.95 -11.63 -17.98
CA ILE A 212 -0.08 -12.80 -17.91
C ILE A 212 0.33 -13.24 -19.32
N LYS A 213 -0.64 -13.39 -20.23
CA LYS A 213 -0.35 -13.77 -21.63
C LYS A 213 0.52 -12.73 -22.34
N MET A 214 0.25 -11.44 -22.15
CA MET A 214 0.98 -10.34 -22.76
C MET A 214 2.45 -10.36 -22.34
N PHE A 215 2.73 -10.42 -21.03
CA PHE A 215 4.11 -10.44 -20.54
C PHE A 215 4.82 -11.77 -20.80
N THR A 216 4.11 -12.91 -20.79
CA THR A 216 4.68 -14.18 -21.20
C THR A 216 5.11 -14.14 -22.67
N SER A 217 4.35 -13.48 -23.53
CA SER A 217 4.73 -13.32 -24.94
C SER A 217 5.98 -12.45 -25.14
N LEU A 218 6.20 -11.47 -24.26
CA LEU A 218 7.33 -10.52 -24.33
C LEU A 218 8.60 -11.06 -23.69
N THR A 219 8.49 -11.72 -22.55
CA THR A 219 9.65 -12.09 -21.72
C THR A 219 9.84 -13.59 -21.54
N GLY A 220 8.84 -14.42 -21.88
CA GLY A 220 8.84 -15.84 -21.59
C GLY A 220 10.00 -16.63 -22.22
N TRP A 221 10.55 -16.19 -23.33
CA TRP A 221 11.72 -16.80 -23.98
C TRP A 221 13.06 -16.49 -23.34
N MET A 222 13.10 -15.50 -22.44
CA MET A 222 14.33 -15.08 -21.76
C MET A 222 14.70 -16.06 -20.65
N ILE A 223 15.96 -16.03 -20.21
CA ILE A 223 16.42 -16.76 -19.02
C ILE A 223 15.58 -16.32 -17.81
N GLY A 224 14.96 -17.28 -17.11
CA GLY A 224 14.00 -16.99 -16.05
C GLY A 224 12.72 -16.27 -16.55
N GLY A 225 12.37 -16.45 -17.84
CA GLY A 225 11.38 -15.66 -18.55
C GLY A 225 9.99 -15.70 -17.94
N VAL A 226 9.55 -16.86 -17.41
CA VAL A 226 8.27 -17.00 -16.71
C VAL A 226 8.24 -16.10 -15.47
N GLY A 227 9.32 -16.09 -14.68
CA GLY A 227 9.43 -15.22 -13.51
C GLY A 227 9.41 -13.74 -13.85
N LYS A 228 10.05 -13.35 -14.95
CA LYS A 228 10.02 -11.97 -15.45
C LYS A 228 8.62 -11.56 -15.93
N ALA A 229 7.91 -12.47 -16.62
CA ALA A 229 6.53 -12.24 -17.02
C ALA A 229 5.61 -12.07 -15.81
N THR A 230 5.80 -12.91 -14.79
CA THR A 230 5.07 -12.83 -13.52
C THR A 230 5.26 -11.46 -12.87
N ILE A 231 6.50 -10.98 -12.70
CA ILE A 231 6.76 -9.67 -12.08
C ILE A 231 5.97 -8.56 -12.79
N TRP A 232 6.06 -8.49 -14.12
CA TRP A 232 5.36 -7.45 -14.86
C TRP A 232 3.84 -7.54 -14.73
N ALA A 233 3.29 -8.76 -14.76
CA ALA A 233 1.87 -8.99 -14.58
C ALA A 233 1.41 -8.62 -13.16
N SER A 234 2.16 -9.07 -12.14
CA SER A 234 1.89 -8.79 -10.74
C SER A 234 1.95 -7.31 -10.43
N ILE A 235 2.98 -6.60 -10.93
CA ILE A 235 3.13 -5.18 -10.70
C ILE A 235 1.99 -4.38 -11.34
N LEU A 236 1.65 -4.63 -12.61
CA LEU A 236 0.53 -3.92 -13.24
C LEU A 236 -0.81 -4.27 -12.61
N PHE A 237 -0.99 -5.50 -12.13
CA PHE A 237 -2.20 -5.87 -11.43
C PHE A 237 -2.21 -5.31 -10.01
N GLY A 238 -1.08 -5.34 -9.31
CA GLY A 238 -0.89 -4.76 -7.98
C GLY A 238 -1.21 -3.27 -7.95
N THR A 239 -0.74 -2.51 -8.96
CA THR A 239 -1.09 -1.08 -9.07
C THR A 239 -2.60 -0.83 -9.27
N ILE A 240 -3.39 -1.84 -9.70
CA ILE A 240 -4.85 -1.74 -9.82
C ILE A 240 -5.52 -2.06 -8.49
N THR A 241 -5.04 -3.10 -7.79
CA THR A 241 -5.66 -3.60 -6.55
C THR A 241 -5.24 -2.82 -5.31
N GLY A 242 -4.03 -2.27 -5.30
CA GLY A 242 -3.45 -1.55 -4.16
C GLY A 242 -3.24 -2.45 -2.93
N SER A 243 -3.08 -3.76 -3.12
CA SER A 243 -2.88 -4.72 -2.03
C SER A 243 -2.04 -5.91 -2.47
N ALA A 244 -0.80 -6.00 -1.97
CA ALA A 244 0.13 -7.09 -2.27
C ALA A 244 -0.43 -8.48 -1.96
N ALA A 245 -1.23 -8.61 -0.90
CA ALA A 245 -1.86 -9.89 -0.55
C ALA A 245 -3.01 -10.27 -1.50
N ALA A 246 -3.80 -9.29 -1.94
CA ALA A 246 -4.87 -9.51 -2.92
C ALA A 246 -4.29 -9.85 -4.29
N GLU A 247 -3.22 -9.18 -4.68
CA GLU A 247 -2.47 -9.45 -5.91
C GLU A 247 -1.92 -10.88 -5.91
N ALA A 248 -1.18 -11.28 -4.86
CA ALA A 248 -0.65 -12.63 -4.73
C ALA A 248 -1.77 -13.69 -4.78
N ALA A 249 -2.96 -13.40 -4.27
CA ALA A 249 -4.11 -14.30 -4.37
C ALA A 249 -4.66 -14.42 -5.79
N ALA A 250 -4.78 -13.31 -6.52
CA ALA A 250 -5.38 -13.25 -7.86
C ALA A 250 -4.43 -13.78 -8.93
N ILE A 251 -3.25 -13.16 -9.07
CA ILE A 251 -2.24 -13.52 -10.09
C ILE A 251 -1.51 -14.81 -9.70
N GLY A 252 -1.12 -14.95 -8.43
CA GLY A 252 -0.37 -16.09 -7.92
C GLY A 252 -1.05 -17.44 -8.13
N SER A 253 -2.38 -17.48 -8.20
CA SER A 253 -3.11 -18.73 -8.50
C SER A 253 -2.70 -19.35 -9.85
N VAL A 254 -2.29 -18.54 -10.81
CA VAL A 254 -1.84 -18.96 -12.16
C VAL A 254 -0.31 -18.99 -12.24
N THR A 255 0.34 -17.95 -11.74
CA THR A 255 1.79 -17.74 -11.89
C THR A 255 2.63 -18.67 -11.01
N ILE A 256 2.21 -18.93 -9.77
CA ILE A 256 2.95 -19.81 -8.85
C ILE A 256 3.15 -21.22 -9.41
N PRO A 257 2.09 -21.95 -9.85
CA PRO A 257 2.29 -23.24 -10.49
C PRO A 257 3.12 -23.18 -11.78
N ALA A 258 3.00 -22.10 -12.57
CA ALA A 258 3.78 -21.92 -13.79
C ALA A 258 5.27 -21.71 -13.50
N LEU A 259 5.61 -20.91 -12.50
CA LEU A 259 6.99 -20.67 -12.04
C LEU A 259 7.64 -21.96 -11.52
N ILE A 260 6.92 -22.73 -10.70
CA ILE A 260 7.45 -23.99 -10.16
C ILE A 260 7.72 -24.99 -11.30
N ARG A 261 6.80 -25.10 -12.25
CA ARG A 261 7.00 -25.96 -13.44
C ARG A 261 8.15 -25.49 -14.32
N SER A 262 8.49 -24.20 -14.35
CA SER A 262 9.65 -23.67 -15.08
C SER A 262 10.98 -23.92 -14.38
N GLY A 263 11.00 -24.54 -13.20
CA GLY A 263 12.19 -24.97 -12.47
C GLY A 263 12.59 -24.11 -11.28
N PHE A 264 11.78 -23.13 -10.87
CA PHE A 264 12.02 -22.38 -9.63
C PHE A 264 11.54 -23.20 -8.42
N PRO A 265 12.32 -23.29 -7.32
CA PRO A 265 11.89 -23.92 -6.09
C PRO A 265 10.68 -23.21 -5.46
N PRO A 266 9.72 -23.94 -4.82
CA PRO A 266 8.50 -23.34 -4.27
C PRO A 266 8.73 -22.18 -3.30
N ASN A 267 9.74 -22.27 -2.43
CA ASN A 267 10.07 -21.18 -1.48
C ASN A 267 10.56 -19.92 -2.19
N ILE A 268 11.33 -20.07 -3.28
CA ILE A 268 11.79 -18.95 -4.10
C ILE A 268 10.61 -18.30 -4.80
N VAL A 269 9.69 -19.11 -5.35
CA VAL A 269 8.48 -18.64 -6.04
C VAL A 269 7.60 -17.83 -5.09
N ALA A 270 7.39 -18.32 -3.86
CA ALA A 270 6.61 -17.59 -2.87
C ALA A 270 7.29 -16.24 -2.48
N GLY A 271 8.62 -16.22 -2.39
CA GLY A 271 9.38 -14.99 -2.16
C GLY A 271 9.29 -13.99 -3.32
N ILE A 272 9.39 -14.47 -4.58
CA ILE A 272 9.23 -13.64 -5.79
C ILE A 272 7.84 -13.01 -5.80
N GLU A 273 6.78 -13.80 -5.61
CA GLU A 273 5.40 -13.33 -5.66
C GLU A 273 5.10 -12.31 -4.57
N GLY A 274 5.57 -12.57 -3.32
CA GLY A 274 5.42 -11.62 -2.23
C GLY A 274 6.12 -10.28 -2.49
N ALA A 275 7.34 -10.31 -3.05
CA ALA A 275 8.08 -9.09 -3.40
C ALA A 275 7.45 -8.37 -4.62
N ALA A 276 6.93 -9.11 -5.61
CA ALA A 276 6.28 -8.54 -6.78
C ALA A 276 4.97 -7.82 -6.41
N GLY A 277 4.14 -8.44 -5.56
CA GLY A 277 2.93 -7.81 -5.05
C GLY A 277 3.22 -6.54 -4.26
N THR A 278 4.21 -6.57 -3.36
CA THR A 278 4.65 -5.36 -2.64
C THR A 278 5.14 -4.28 -3.61
N GLY A 279 5.84 -4.66 -4.68
CA GLY A 279 6.25 -3.74 -5.75
C GLY A 279 5.07 -3.09 -6.47
N GLY A 280 3.96 -3.82 -6.66
CA GLY A 280 2.73 -3.28 -7.25
C GLY A 280 2.14 -2.11 -6.48
N ASP A 281 2.20 -2.18 -5.15
CA ASP A 281 1.73 -1.09 -4.27
C ASP A 281 2.64 0.15 -4.29
N LEU A 282 3.87 0.04 -4.81
CA LEU A 282 4.81 1.16 -4.96
C LEU A 282 4.76 1.82 -6.34
N VAL A 283 4.27 1.10 -7.36
CA VAL A 283 4.33 1.56 -8.76
C VAL A 283 3.09 2.36 -9.14
N PRO A 284 3.24 3.58 -9.72
CA PRO A 284 2.11 4.31 -10.30
C PRO A 284 1.40 3.51 -11.41
N PRO A 285 0.09 3.73 -11.69
CA PRO A 285 -0.64 4.97 -11.41
C PRO A 285 -1.45 4.99 -10.11
N ILE A 286 -1.87 3.87 -9.50
CA ILE A 286 -2.76 3.91 -8.33
C ILE A 286 -1.96 3.77 -7.05
N MET A 287 -1.00 2.83 -7.00
CA MET A 287 -0.20 2.50 -5.82
C MET A 287 -1.10 2.00 -4.64
N GLY A 288 -0.56 1.88 -3.45
CA GLY A 288 -1.35 1.53 -2.27
C GLY A 288 -2.08 2.74 -1.67
N ALA A 289 -3.13 2.47 -0.87
CA ALA A 289 -4.03 3.48 -0.31
C ALA A 289 -3.33 4.59 0.49
N GLY A 290 -2.17 4.31 1.09
CA GLY A 290 -1.36 5.31 1.82
C GLY A 290 -0.92 6.50 0.98
N THR A 291 -0.75 6.33 -0.33
CA THR A 291 -0.29 7.42 -1.21
C THR A 291 -1.34 8.52 -1.43
N PHE A 292 -2.62 8.19 -1.36
CA PHE A 292 -3.69 9.19 -1.34
C PHE A 292 -3.64 10.02 -0.04
N ILE A 293 -3.25 9.38 1.07
CA ILE A 293 -3.08 10.05 2.35
C ILE A 293 -1.83 10.95 2.31
N ILE A 294 -0.75 10.54 1.62
CA ILE A 294 0.42 11.42 1.36
C ILE A 294 -0.01 12.69 0.63
N ALA A 295 -0.79 12.54 -0.44
CA ALA A 295 -1.27 13.67 -1.22
C ALA A 295 -2.08 14.67 -0.36
N GLU A 296 -2.98 14.15 0.47
CA GLU A 296 -3.77 14.94 1.43
C GLU A 296 -2.90 15.61 2.49
N ALA A 297 -1.98 14.87 3.11
CA ALA A 297 -1.09 15.38 4.16
C ALA A 297 -0.18 16.51 3.66
N LEU A 298 0.28 16.43 2.41
CA LEU A 298 1.12 17.44 1.79
C LEU A 298 0.34 18.56 1.10
N GLY A 299 -0.99 18.46 0.98
CA GLY A 299 -1.81 19.38 0.19
C GLY A 299 -1.43 19.40 -1.29
N ARG A 300 -0.90 18.30 -1.83
CA ARG A 300 -0.46 18.16 -3.22
C ARG A 300 -1.46 17.36 -4.05
N ARG A 301 -1.44 17.58 -5.37
CA ARG A 301 -2.18 16.71 -6.28
C ARG A 301 -1.59 15.30 -6.25
N TYR A 302 -2.45 14.29 -6.25
CA TYR A 302 -2.01 12.89 -6.24
C TYR A 302 -1.02 12.55 -7.36
N ILE A 303 -1.20 13.13 -8.55
CA ILE A 303 -0.31 12.91 -9.69
C ILE A 303 1.14 13.35 -9.40
N GLU A 304 1.35 14.33 -8.52
CA GLU A 304 2.70 14.73 -8.10
C GLU A 304 3.36 13.63 -7.27
N ILE A 305 2.60 13.00 -6.38
CA ILE A 305 3.10 11.83 -5.61
C ILE A 305 3.43 10.68 -6.55
N ALA A 306 2.56 10.40 -7.52
CA ALA A 306 2.76 9.35 -8.52
C ALA A 306 4.02 9.59 -9.37
N ILE A 307 4.25 10.83 -9.84
CA ILE A 307 5.45 11.19 -10.60
C ILE A 307 6.71 11.04 -9.74
N ALA A 308 6.67 11.51 -8.49
CA ALA A 308 7.80 11.39 -7.58
C ALA A 308 8.15 9.92 -7.27
N ALA A 309 7.16 9.05 -7.13
CA ALA A 309 7.37 7.64 -6.90
C ALA A 309 7.87 6.87 -8.14
N THR A 310 7.82 7.46 -9.36
CA THR A 310 8.08 6.74 -10.61
C THR A 310 9.51 6.19 -10.69
N ILE A 311 10.54 7.02 -10.51
CA ILE A 311 11.95 6.54 -10.61
C ILE A 311 12.27 5.53 -9.49
N PRO A 312 11.99 5.80 -8.20
CA PRO A 312 12.22 4.82 -7.13
C PRO A 312 11.53 3.48 -7.37
N SER A 313 10.28 3.49 -7.83
CA SER A 313 9.54 2.27 -8.10
C SER A 313 10.05 1.51 -9.32
N LEU A 314 10.45 2.20 -10.40
CA LEU A 314 11.09 1.56 -11.56
C LEU A 314 12.43 0.92 -11.20
N LEU A 315 13.21 1.54 -10.32
CA LEU A 315 14.45 0.95 -9.79
C LEU A 315 14.17 -0.28 -8.94
N PHE A 316 13.11 -0.27 -8.12
CA PHE A 316 12.65 -1.44 -7.39
C PHE A 316 12.27 -2.60 -8.33
N MET A 317 11.50 -2.31 -9.39
CA MET A 317 11.17 -3.29 -10.43
C MET A 317 12.41 -3.83 -11.13
N PHE A 318 13.37 -2.95 -11.44
CA PHE A 318 14.64 -3.33 -12.04
C PHE A 318 15.44 -4.27 -11.13
N ALA A 319 15.48 -3.98 -9.81
CA ALA A 319 16.10 -4.85 -8.82
C ALA A 319 15.48 -6.25 -8.82
N LEU A 320 14.16 -6.31 -8.78
CA LEU A 320 13.42 -7.57 -8.76
C LEU A 320 13.62 -8.36 -10.07
N TYR A 321 13.59 -7.68 -11.22
CA TYR A 321 13.85 -8.27 -12.52
C TYR A 321 15.27 -8.86 -12.61
N MET A 322 16.28 -8.11 -12.14
CA MET A 322 17.67 -8.56 -12.13
C MET A 322 17.92 -9.67 -11.11
N SER A 323 17.20 -9.66 -9.98
CA SER A 323 17.24 -10.73 -8.98
C SER A 323 16.82 -12.08 -9.57
N ILE A 324 15.70 -12.10 -10.30
CA ILE A 324 15.26 -13.31 -11.03
C ILE A 324 16.28 -13.69 -12.10
N HIS A 325 16.79 -12.72 -12.85
CA HIS A 325 17.78 -13.00 -13.90
C HIS A 325 19.02 -13.68 -13.34
N TYR A 326 19.63 -13.12 -12.28
CA TYR A 326 20.84 -13.69 -11.69
C TYR A 326 20.58 -15.02 -10.98
N TYR A 327 19.43 -15.15 -10.32
CA TYR A 327 19.03 -16.43 -9.74
C TYR A 327 18.87 -17.50 -10.82
N ALA A 328 18.17 -17.20 -11.91
CA ALA A 328 17.96 -18.12 -13.02
C ALA A 328 19.26 -18.49 -13.75
N MET A 329 20.17 -17.52 -13.97
CA MET A 329 21.50 -17.76 -14.53
C MET A 329 22.32 -18.71 -13.66
N LYS A 330 22.34 -18.47 -12.34
CA LYS A 330 23.08 -19.29 -11.38
C LYS A 330 22.59 -20.73 -11.34
N HIS A 331 21.28 -20.92 -11.43
CA HIS A 331 20.63 -22.22 -11.34
C HIS A 331 20.25 -22.84 -12.70
N LYS A 332 20.67 -22.19 -13.81
CA LYS A 332 20.47 -22.64 -15.19
C LYS A 332 18.98 -22.83 -15.56
N ILE A 333 18.10 -21.97 -15.04
CA ILE A 333 16.66 -21.97 -15.36
C ILE A 333 16.47 -21.20 -16.68
N GLY A 334 16.07 -21.93 -17.73
CA GLY A 334 15.87 -21.39 -19.06
C GLY A 334 14.58 -20.58 -19.22
N GLY A 335 14.28 -20.20 -20.45
CA GLY A 335 12.98 -19.66 -20.87
C GLY A 335 12.13 -20.77 -21.51
N LEU A 336 10.86 -20.45 -21.77
CA LEU A 336 9.98 -21.33 -22.50
C LEU A 336 10.37 -21.43 -23.99
N PRO A 337 10.19 -22.60 -24.62
CA PRO A 337 10.38 -22.76 -26.06
C PRO A 337 9.47 -21.80 -26.84
N ARG A 338 9.99 -21.24 -27.95
CA ARG A 338 9.23 -20.24 -28.74
C ARG A 338 7.87 -20.74 -29.25
N HIS A 339 7.72 -22.03 -29.47
CA HIS A 339 6.46 -22.63 -29.95
C HIS A 339 5.37 -22.70 -28.88
N GLU A 340 5.73 -22.65 -27.59
CA GLU A 340 4.80 -22.60 -26.45
C GLU A 340 4.37 -21.17 -26.11
N LEU A 341 5.04 -20.17 -26.66
CA LEU A 341 4.75 -18.77 -26.34
C LEU A 341 3.55 -18.25 -27.14
N PRO A 342 2.61 -17.54 -26.51
CA PRO A 342 1.56 -16.86 -27.25
C PRO A 342 2.19 -15.74 -28.10
N ARG A 343 1.66 -15.54 -29.32
CA ARG A 343 2.13 -14.46 -30.18
C ARG A 343 1.62 -13.13 -29.68
N PHE A 344 2.51 -12.17 -29.42
CA PHE A 344 2.17 -10.84 -28.90
C PHE A 344 1.05 -10.16 -29.70
N ARG A 345 1.11 -10.23 -31.04
CA ARG A 345 0.09 -9.62 -31.94
C ARG A 345 -1.31 -10.20 -31.71
N ASP A 346 -1.40 -11.51 -31.48
CA ASP A 346 -2.68 -12.19 -31.27
C ASP A 346 -3.26 -11.86 -29.89
N VAL A 347 -2.40 -11.84 -28.86
CA VAL A 347 -2.77 -11.41 -27.51
C VAL A 347 -3.28 -9.96 -27.51
N MET A 348 -2.59 -9.05 -28.21
CA MET A 348 -3.00 -7.64 -28.29
C MET A 348 -4.30 -7.45 -29.07
N LYS A 349 -4.55 -8.25 -30.11
CA LYS A 349 -5.83 -8.23 -30.84
C LYS A 349 -6.99 -8.74 -29.97
N GLU A 350 -6.75 -9.76 -29.16
CA GLU A 350 -7.76 -10.37 -28.30
C GLU A 350 -8.12 -9.47 -27.11
N GLY A 351 -7.11 -8.86 -26.45
CA GLY A 351 -7.28 -8.23 -25.15
C GLY A 351 -6.67 -6.83 -24.99
N GLY A 352 -6.00 -6.26 -26.00
CA GLY A 352 -5.29 -4.98 -25.85
C GLY A 352 -6.17 -3.80 -25.45
N HIS A 353 -7.45 -3.82 -25.80
CA HIS A 353 -8.43 -2.81 -25.38
C HIS A 353 -8.67 -2.82 -23.85
N LEU A 354 -8.36 -3.91 -23.14
CA LEU A 354 -8.45 -3.98 -21.67
C LEU A 354 -7.43 -3.07 -20.97
N LEU A 355 -6.43 -2.54 -21.66
CA LEU A 355 -5.52 -1.52 -21.12
C LEU A 355 -6.13 -0.11 -21.15
N LEU A 356 -7.14 0.13 -21.97
CA LEU A 356 -7.73 1.46 -22.12
C LEU A 356 -8.26 2.06 -20.80
N PRO A 357 -8.95 1.30 -19.91
CA PRO A 357 -9.37 1.85 -18.63
C PRO A 357 -8.21 2.38 -17.79
N LEU A 358 -7.03 1.72 -17.83
CA LEU A 358 -5.83 2.20 -17.13
C LEU A 358 -5.26 3.46 -17.79
N ILE A 359 -5.23 3.51 -19.11
CA ILE A 359 -4.77 4.68 -19.85
C ILE A 359 -5.68 5.88 -19.56
N PHE A 360 -7.01 5.70 -19.61
CA PHE A 360 -7.95 6.75 -19.28
C PHE A 360 -7.86 7.19 -17.81
N LEU A 361 -7.62 6.26 -16.90
CA LEU A 361 -7.36 6.61 -15.50
C LEU A 361 -6.16 7.55 -15.38
N ILE A 362 -5.03 7.24 -16.02
CA ILE A 362 -3.84 8.11 -16.01
C ILE A 362 -4.18 9.49 -16.59
N LEU A 363 -4.90 9.54 -17.71
CA LEU A 363 -5.32 10.79 -18.32
C LEU A 363 -6.23 11.60 -17.39
N PHE A 364 -7.18 10.96 -16.70
CA PHE A 364 -8.06 11.63 -15.74
C PHE A 364 -7.28 12.14 -14.52
N LEU A 365 -6.31 11.39 -14.01
CA LEU A 365 -5.44 11.85 -12.92
C LEU A 365 -4.60 13.06 -13.31
N LEU A 366 -4.20 13.17 -14.58
CA LEU A 366 -3.45 14.32 -15.10
C LEU A 366 -4.33 15.55 -15.27
N TRP A 367 -5.54 15.39 -15.80
CA TRP A 367 -6.37 16.51 -16.26
C TRP A 367 -7.42 16.95 -15.24
N LEU A 368 -7.98 16.02 -14.44
CA LEU A 368 -9.03 16.36 -13.50
C LEU A 368 -8.44 16.74 -12.13
N PRO A 369 -8.96 17.78 -11.49
CA PRO A 369 -8.55 18.15 -10.13
C PRO A 369 -9.13 17.20 -9.07
N SER A 370 -10.27 16.54 -9.36
CA SER A 370 -10.97 15.66 -8.43
C SER A 370 -10.60 14.19 -8.64
N LEU A 371 -9.97 13.58 -7.63
CA LEU A 371 -9.66 12.15 -7.61
C LEU A 371 -10.92 11.28 -7.62
N SER A 372 -11.95 11.70 -6.91
CA SER A 372 -13.24 10.99 -6.85
C SER A 372 -13.90 10.92 -8.24
N LEU A 373 -13.87 12.03 -8.99
CA LEU A 373 -14.41 12.07 -10.35
C LEU A 373 -13.55 11.22 -11.31
N ALA A 374 -12.22 11.26 -11.18
CA ALA A 374 -11.32 10.42 -11.96
C ALA A 374 -11.61 8.92 -11.74
N ALA A 375 -11.77 8.50 -10.49
CA ALA A 375 -12.16 7.13 -10.14
C ALA A 375 -13.53 6.76 -10.75
N PHE A 376 -14.53 7.62 -10.60
CA PHE A 376 -15.87 7.40 -11.14
C PHE A 376 -15.89 7.19 -12.66
N LEU A 377 -15.25 8.10 -13.41
CA LEU A 377 -15.18 7.99 -14.87
C LEU A 377 -14.41 6.74 -15.31
N SER A 378 -13.35 6.39 -14.57
CA SER A 378 -12.58 5.17 -14.84
C SER A 378 -13.39 3.90 -14.59
N ILE A 379 -14.26 3.87 -13.57
CA ILE A 379 -15.20 2.77 -13.31
C ILE A 379 -16.15 2.59 -14.50
N ILE A 380 -16.71 3.69 -15.02
CA ILE A 380 -17.60 3.64 -16.19
C ILE A 380 -16.87 3.05 -17.40
N ILE A 381 -15.66 3.54 -17.68
CA ILE A 381 -14.85 3.04 -18.81
C ILE A 381 -14.50 1.56 -18.63
N ALA A 382 -14.15 1.14 -17.40
CA ALA A 382 -13.84 -0.25 -17.08
C ALA A 382 -15.06 -1.19 -17.23
N LEU A 383 -16.26 -0.68 -17.07
CA LEU A 383 -17.49 -1.43 -17.34
C LEU A 383 -17.87 -1.46 -18.82
N VAL A 384 -17.56 -0.41 -19.58
CA VAL A 384 -18.00 -0.27 -21.01
C VAL A 384 -17.01 -0.97 -21.95
N ILE A 385 -15.72 -0.66 -21.83
CA ILE A 385 -14.68 -1.09 -22.78
C ILE A 385 -14.61 -2.61 -22.98
N PRO A 386 -14.59 -3.46 -21.93
CA PRO A 386 -14.51 -4.91 -22.14
C PRO A 386 -15.71 -5.50 -22.87
N ASN A 387 -16.85 -4.80 -22.91
CA ASN A 387 -18.07 -5.27 -23.58
C ASN A 387 -18.11 -4.99 -25.08
N ILE A 388 -17.17 -4.20 -25.60
CA ILE A 388 -17.07 -3.88 -27.04
C ILE A 388 -16.70 -5.14 -27.83
N VAL A 389 -15.82 -5.98 -27.28
CA VAL A 389 -15.34 -7.20 -27.95
C VAL A 389 -16.00 -8.44 -27.32
N LYS A 390 -16.56 -9.32 -28.15
CA LYS A 390 -17.31 -10.50 -27.69
C LYS A 390 -16.48 -11.45 -26.79
N THR A 391 -15.19 -11.61 -27.05
CA THR A 391 -14.28 -12.51 -26.32
C THR A 391 -13.99 -12.03 -24.90
N THR A 392 -14.07 -10.72 -24.64
CA THR A 392 -13.77 -10.08 -23.36
C THR A 392 -15.00 -9.61 -22.60
N ARG A 393 -16.21 -9.91 -23.13
CA ARG A 393 -17.46 -9.51 -22.47
C ARG A 393 -17.48 -9.89 -21.00
N VAL A 394 -17.86 -8.92 -20.21
CA VAL A 394 -17.90 -9.02 -18.76
C VAL A 394 -19.10 -9.87 -18.33
N ASN A 395 -18.86 -10.80 -17.43
CA ASN A 395 -19.96 -11.48 -16.73
C ASN A 395 -20.37 -10.59 -15.54
N TYR A 396 -21.54 -9.96 -15.65
CA TYR A 396 -22.04 -9.08 -14.60
C TYR A 396 -22.19 -9.74 -13.23
N ARG A 397 -22.41 -11.04 -13.17
CA ARG A 397 -22.42 -11.80 -11.90
C ARG A 397 -21.02 -11.80 -11.26
N THR A 398 -19.97 -12.02 -12.04
CA THR A 398 -18.59 -11.95 -11.55
C THR A 398 -18.24 -10.56 -11.07
N VAL A 399 -18.62 -9.50 -11.82
CA VAL A 399 -18.39 -8.12 -11.39
C VAL A 399 -19.13 -7.82 -10.09
N LEU A 400 -20.40 -8.25 -9.97
CA LEU A 400 -21.16 -8.06 -8.74
C LEU A 400 -20.50 -8.78 -7.54
N GLU A 401 -19.98 -9.99 -7.73
CA GLU A 401 -19.25 -10.70 -6.68
C GLU A 401 -17.99 -9.94 -6.28
N LYS A 402 -17.23 -9.42 -7.26
CA LYS A 402 -16.04 -8.60 -6.98
C LYS A 402 -16.37 -7.27 -6.31
N LEU A 403 -17.46 -6.62 -6.65
CA LEU A 403 -17.94 -5.43 -5.95
C LEU A 403 -18.32 -5.72 -4.49
N ILE A 404 -18.91 -6.87 -4.21
CA ILE A 404 -19.21 -7.31 -2.83
C ILE A 404 -17.90 -7.62 -2.07
N GLU A 405 -16.90 -8.17 -2.74
CA GLU A 405 -15.56 -8.36 -2.15
C GLU A 405 -14.89 -7.00 -1.87
N ALA A 406 -14.98 -6.04 -2.79
CA ALA A 406 -14.49 -4.69 -2.58
C ALA A 406 -15.14 -4.02 -1.37
N ALA A 407 -16.44 -4.20 -1.17
CA ALA A 407 -17.13 -3.67 0.03
C ALA A 407 -16.46 -4.15 1.33
N LYS A 408 -16.01 -5.40 1.39
CA LYS A 408 -15.29 -5.93 2.57
C LYS A 408 -13.96 -5.21 2.79
N THR A 409 -13.21 -4.97 1.72
CA THR A 409 -11.95 -4.24 1.77
C THR A 409 -12.18 -2.77 2.16
N ILE A 410 -13.21 -2.14 1.62
CA ILE A 410 -13.61 -0.77 1.99
C ILE A 410 -13.96 -0.69 3.47
N ILE A 411 -14.77 -1.61 3.98
CA ILE A 411 -15.13 -1.69 5.41
C ILE A 411 -13.86 -1.81 6.26
N MET A 412 -12.97 -2.75 5.91
CA MET A 412 -11.72 -2.97 6.62
C MET A 412 -10.85 -1.71 6.67
N ILE A 413 -10.62 -1.06 5.53
CA ILE A 413 -9.79 0.13 5.43
C ILE A 413 -10.42 1.32 6.15
N SER A 414 -11.74 1.49 6.06
CA SER A 414 -12.45 2.56 6.77
C SER A 414 -12.33 2.41 8.28
N ILE A 415 -12.48 1.19 8.83
CA ILE A 415 -12.30 0.92 10.26
C ILE A 415 -10.88 1.24 10.70
N ILE A 416 -9.87 0.78 9.92
CA ILE A 416 -8.45 1.05 10.22
C ILE A 416 -8.20 2.55 10.30
N ILE A 417 -8.64 3.30 9.29
CA ILE A 417 -8.38 4.73 9.17
C ILE A 417 -9.03 5.49 10.33
N VAL A 418 -10.31 5.23 10.60
CA VAL A 418 -11.02 5.88 11.71
C VAL A 418 -10.44 5.47 13.07
N ALA A 419 -9.95 4.23 13.21
CA ALA A 419 -9.30 3.79 14.44
C ALA A 419 -7.93 4.45 14.66
N CYS A 420 -7.15 4.68 13.60
CA CYS A 420 -5.89 5.44 13.70
C CYS A 420 -6.12 6.88 14.17
N ASP A 421 -7.28 7.46 13.87
CA ASP A 421 -7.63 8.79 14.36
C ASP A 421 -7.83 8.86 15.89
N ILE A 422 -8.00 7.73 16.58
CA ILE A 422 -7.93 7.70 18.06
C ILE A 422 -6.52 8.13 18.51
N ALA A 423 -5.48 7.54 17.92
CA ALA A 423 -4.10 7.90 18.24
C ALA A 423 -3.78 9.34 17.82
N ASN A 424 -4.22 9.77 16.63
CA ASN A 424 -4.03 11.14 16.15
C ASN A 424 -4.71 12.16 17.07
N ALA A 425 -5.94 11.92 17.50
CA ALA A 425 -6.65 12.78 18.43
C ALA A 425 -5.89 12.91 19.78
N VAL A 426 -5.36 11.81 20.30
CA VAL A 426 -4.52 11.84 21.52
C VAL A 426 -3.24 12.64 21.26
N LEU A 427 -2.51 12.39 20.16
CA LEU A 427 -1.26 13.10 19.84
C LEU A 427 -1.47 14.60 19.75
N VAL A 428 -2.57 15.03 19.11
CA VAL A 428 -2.90 16.45 18.93
C VAL A 428 -3.33 17.08 20.25
N GLN A 429 -4.27 16.46 20.97
CA GLN A 429 -4.83 17.04 22.19
C GLN A 429 -3.83 17.09 23.35
N THR A 430 -2.96 16.10 23.46
CA THR A 430 -1.93 16.04 24.54
C THR A 430 -0.67 16.82 24.18
N GLY A 431 -0.44 17.15 22.91
CA GLY A 431 0.82 17.72 22.44
C GLY A 431 1.99 16.72 22.43
N LEU A 432 1.74 15.42 22.62
CA LEU A 432 2.77 14.36 22.59
C LEU A 432 3.55 14.38 21.28
N GLY A 433 2.85 14.63 20.16
CA GLY A 433 3.50 14.77 18.86
C GLY A 433 4.56 15.87 18.81
N LEU A 434 4.35 16.99 19.50
CA LEU A 434 5.32 18.09 19.61
C LEU A 434 6.56 17.69 20.43
N THR A 435 6.36 16.95 21.51
CA THR A 435 7.45 16.44 22.34
C THR A 435 8.34 15.46 21.55
N ILE A 436 7.73 14.50 20.86
CA ILE A 436 8.45 13.56 19.98
C ILE A 436 9.19 14.35 18.89
N THR A 437 8.52 15.32 18.27
CA THR A 437 9.12 16.17 17.24
C THR A 437 10.37 16.88 17.77
N ARG A 438 10.32 17.47 18.96
CA ARG A 438 11.48 18.16 19.56
C ARG A 438 12.67 17.24 19.76
N ILE A 439 12.44 16.07 20.38
CA ILE A 439 13.51 15.12 20.71
C ILE A 439 14.14 14.53 19.44
N LEU A 440 13.31 14.07 18.52
CA LEU A 440 13.80 13.42 17.30
C LEU A 440 14.46 14.44 16.35
N THR A 441 13.98 15.69 16.30
CA THR A 441 14.63 16.76 15.51
C THR A 441 16.04 17.05 16.01
N MET A 442 16.30 17.04 17.32
CA MET A 442 17.66 17.19 17.85
C MET A 442 18.58 16.08 17.32
N LEU A 443 18.14 14.82 17.42
CA LEU A 443 18.88 13.67 16.90
C LEU A 443 19.14 13.79 15.39
N VAL A 444 18.13 14.18 14.62
CA VAL A 444 18.23 14.35 13.16
C VAL A 444 19.25 15.42 12.79
N LYS A 445 19.28 16.54 13.52
CA LYS A 445 20.24 17.64 13.29
C LYS A 445 21.66 17.27 13.65
N GLU A 446 21.86 16.50 14.72
CA GLU A 446 23.18 16.04 15.14
C GLU A 446 23.70 14.90 14.24
N ASN A 447 22.87 13.95 13.93
CA ASN A 447 23.19 12.79 13.10
C ASN A 447 21.98 12.40 12.22
N PRO A 448 21.89 12.91 10.99
CA PRO A 448 20.78 12.65 10.08
C PRO A 448 20.55 11.14 9.81
N LEU A 449 21.64 10.38 9.67
CA LEU A 449 21.54 8.94 9.41
C LEU A 449 20.98 8.17 10.61
N ALA A 450 21.38 8.55 11.83
CA ALA A 450 20.83 7.94 13.05
C ALA A 450 19.33 8.27 13.21
N GLY A 451 18.93 9.51 12.93
CA GLY A 451 17.52 9.92 12.94
C GLY A 451 16.67 9.14 11.94
N LEU A 452 17.16 8.99 10.71
CA LEU A 452 16.51 8.17 9.68
C LEU A 452 16.48 6.69 10.06
N GLY A 453 17.57 6.17 10.60
CA GLY A 453 17.66 4.78 11.07
C GLY A 453 16.66 4.48 12.19
N LEU A 454 16.51 5.39 13.15
CA LEU A 454 15.52 5.27 14.23
C LEU A 454 14.08 5.33 13.68
N THR A 455 13.83 6.24 12.75
CA THR A 455 12.51 6.34 12.07
C THR A 455 12.20 5.05 11.31
N ALA A 456 13.13 4.55 10.51
CA ALA A 456 12.96 3.30 9.76
C ALA A 456 12.69 2.10 10.68
N ALA A 457 13.43 2.00 11.78
CA ALA A 457 13.23 0.94 12.77
C ALA A 457 11.88 1.08 13.49
N GLY A 458 11.48 2.29 13.88
CA GLY A 458 10.20 2.57 14.51
C GLY A 458 9.02 2.25 13.59
N ASP A 459 9.09 2.71 12.35
CA ASP A 459 8.07 2.44 11.33
C ASP A 459 7.97 0.93 11.01
N TRP A 460 9.12 0.25 10.90
CA TRP A 460 9.15 -1.19 10.72
C TRP A 460 8.50 -1.95 11.88
N VAL A 461 8.78 -1.56 13.14
CA VAL A 461 8.16 -2.17 14.34
C VAL A 461 6.63 -1.94 14.33
N ILE A 462 6.19 -0.73 14.01
CA ILE A 462 4.75 -0.41 13.87
C ILE A 462 4.13 -1.28 12.76
N GLY A 463 4.80 -1.43 11.64
CA GLY A 463 4.34 -2.21 10.49
C GLY A 463 4.32 -3.73 10.69
N LEU A 464 5.03 -4.27 11.70
CA LEU A 464 4.85 -5.68 12.12
C LEU A 464 3.50 -5.91 12.80
N ILE A 465 2.89 -4.85 13.33
CA ILE A 465 1.63 -4.90 14.09
C ILE A 465 0.46 -4.50 13.21
N LEU A 466 0.66 -3.48 12.37
CA LEU A 466 -0.40 -2.80 11.63
C LEU A 466 -0.38 -3.16 10.14
N PRO A 467 -1.55 -3.16 9.47
CA PRO A 467 -1.61 -3.12 8.02
C PRO A 467 -0.95 -1.85 7.46
N THR A 468 -0.45 -1.91 6.22
CA THR A 468 0.35 -0.87 5.58
C THR A 468 -0.23 0.55 5.69
N THR A 469 -1.53 0.72 5.43
CA THR A 469 -2.19 2.03 5.50
C THR A 469 -2.20 2.59 6.92
N ALA A 470 -2.51 1.75 7.92
CA ALA A 470 -2.49 2.15 9.34
C ALA A 470 -1.08 2.46 9.82
N CYS A 471 -0.11 1.62 9.43
CA CYS A 471 1.31 1.84 9.70
C CYS A 471 1.74 3.22 9.19
N TYR A 472 1.48 3.51 7.91
CA TYR A 472 1.82 4.80 7.33
C TYR A 472 1.15 5.98 8.08
N ILE A 473 -0.15 5.91 8.39
CA ILE A 473 -0.87 6.99 9.10
C ILE A 473 -0.21 7.30 10.43
N LEU A 474 0.00 6.28 11.24
CA LEU A 474 0.56 6.44 12.58
C LEU A 474 2.02 6.87 12.54
N SER A 475 2.82 6.25 11.68
CA SER A 475 4.23 6.60 11.51
C SER A 475 4.42 8.00 10.95
N ALA A 476 3.57 8.43 10.01
CA ALA A 476 3.62 9.79 9.48
C ALA A 476 3.29 10.83 10.56
N ALA A 477 2.29 10.56 11.41
CA ALA A 477 1.95 11.45 12.52
C ALA A 477 3.10 11.60 13.54
N LEU A 478 3.86 10.52 13.76
CA LEU A 478 4.96 10.49 14.73
C LEU A 478 6.29 11.00 14.15
N PHE A 479 6.63 10.61 12.93
CA PHE A 479 7.97 10.76 12.38
C PHE A 479 8.10 11.81 11.27
N ALA A 480 7.01 12.18 10.56
CA ALA A 480 7.12 13.17 9.49
C ALA A 480 7.46 14.57 10.04
N PRO A 481 6.79 15.11 11.08
CA PRO A 481 7.10 16.42 11.58
C PRO A 481 8.56 16.61 12.03
N PRO A 482 9.18 15.68 12.81
CA PRO A 482 10.57 15.83 13.23
C PRO A 482 11.58 15.75 12.10
N LEU A 483 11.35 14.92 11.09
CA LEU A 483 12.24 14.81 9.92
C LEU A 483 12.17 16.08 9.06
N ILE A 484 10.98 16.63 8.85
CA ILE A 484 10.77 17.88 8.12
C ILE A 484 11.40 19.06 8.88
N ALA A 485 11.20 19.13 10.21
CA ALA A 485 11.84 20.14 11.08
C ALA A 485 13.38 19.97 11.15
N GLY A 486 13.87 18.76 10.89
CA GLY A 486 15.30 18.45 10.72
C GLY A 486 15.91 18.93 9.41
N GLY A 487 15.08 19.37 8.44
CA GLY A 487 15.50 19.95 7.15
C GLY A 487 15.35 19.01 5.95
N PHE A 488 14.73 17.85 6.11
CA PHE A 488 14.45 16.96 4.99
C PHE A 488 13.25 17.44 4.16
N ASP A 489 13.28 17.14 2.87
CA ASP A 489 12.18 17.42 1.94
C ASP A 489 10.88 16.70 2.37
N PRO A 490 9.75 17.43 2.52
CA PRO A 490 8.48 16.83 2.97
C PRO A 490 8.00 15.65 2.10
N LEU A 491 8.17 15.75 0.78
CA LEU A 491 7.77 14.68 -0.14
C LEU A 491 8.64 13.43 0.04
N ALA A 492 9.96 13.63 0.18
CA ALA A 492 10.90 12.55 0.46
C ALA A 492 10.58 11.88 1.82
N VAL A 493 10.30 12.68 2.86
CA VAL A 493 9.95 12.18 4.20
C VAL A 493 8.72 11.27 4.16
N HIS A 494 7.64 11.72 3.54
CA HIS A 494 6.40 10.93 3.46
C HIS A 494 6.58 9.67 2.62
N LEU A 495 7.32 9.73 1.51
CA LEU A 495 7.65 8.54 0.72
C LEU A 495 8.58 7.58 1.48
N PHE A 496 9.54 8.10 2.27
CA PHE A 496 10.41 7.28 3.11
C PHE A 496 9.60 6.44 4.11
N ILE A 497 8.73 7.08 4.87
CA ILE A 497 7.84 6.41 5.82
C ILE A 497 6.94 5.40 5.08
N TYR A 498 6.38 5.79 3.94
CA TYR A 498 5.52 4.91 3.15
C TYR A 498 6.26 3.64 2.67
N TYR A 499 7.52 3.77 2.23
CA TYR A 499 8.33 2.63 1.82
C TYR A 499 8.54 1.64 2.96
N PHE A 500 8.88 2.11 4.17
CA PHE A 500 9.06 1.23 5.33
C PHE A 500 7.75 0.59 5.78
N ALA A 501 6.65 1.33 5.75
CA ALA A 501 5.31 0.78 5.99
C ALA A 501 4.95 -0.34 5.00
N MET A 502 5.37 -0.22 3.71
CA MET A 502 5.15 -1.25 2.69
C MET A 502 6.11 -2.44 2.81
N MET A 503 7.35 -2.21 3.26
CA MET A 503 8.34 -3.28 3.41
C MET A 503 8.13 -4.12 4.67
N ALA A 504 7.54 -3.56 5.73
CA ALA A 504 7.32 -4.28 6.98
C ALA A 504 6.49 -5.57 6.80
N PRO A 505 5.35 -5.58 6.08
CA PRO A 505 4.60 -6.81 5.80
C PRO A 505 5.30 -7.79 4.85
N LEU A 506 6.40 -7.43 4.21
CA LEU A 506 7.24 -8.35 3.41
C LEU A 506 8.32 -9.01 4.26
N THR A 507 8.60 -8.46 5.45
CA THR A 507 9.73 -8.84 6.30
C THR A 507 9.33 -9.91 7.32
N PRO A 508 10.23 -10.86 7.67
CA PRO A 508 10.02 -11.73 8.82
C PRO A 508 9.80 -10.91 10.12
N PRO A 509 8.93 -11.36 11.00
CA PRO A 509 8.18 -12.63 11.03
C PRO A 509 6.79 -12.59 10.38
N VAL A 510 6.35 -11.46 9.83
CA VAL A 510 4.96 -11.26 9.36
C VAL A 510 4.76 -11.77 7.93
N ALA A 511 5.44 -11.24 6.95
CA ALA A 511 5.51 -11.62 5.54
C ALA A 511 4.18 -12.09 4.91
N ILE A 512 3.09 -11.29 5.08
CA ILE A 512 1.72 -11.67 4.68
C ILE A 512 1.62 -12.05 3.19
N PRO A 513 2.15 -11.29 2.22
CA PRO A 513 2.05 -11.66 0.80
C PRO A 513 2.77 -12.99 0.51
N VAL A 514 3.90 -13.24 1.17
CA VAL A 514 4.65 -14.50 1.04
C VAL A 514 3.85 -15.67 1.63
N PHE A 515 3.16 -15.46 2.76
CA PHE A 515 2.29 -16.46 3.36
C PHE A 515 1.14 -16.85 2.42
N VAL A 516 0.52 -15.89 1.77
CA VAL A 516 -0.53 -16.14 0.77
C VAL A 516 0.03 -16.97 -0.39
N ALA A 517 1.20 -16.60 -0.91
CA ALA A 517 1.87 -17.31 -1.99
C ALA A 517 2.24 -18.76 -1.59
N CYS A 518 2.76 -18.98 -0.37
CA CYS A 518 3.00 -20.33 0.18
C CYS A 518 1.70 -21.16 0.22
N SER A 519 0.62 -20.57 0.73
CA SER A 519 -0.68 -21.24 0.82
C SER A 519 -1.23 -21.66 -0.56
N ILE A 520 -0.99 -20.86 -1.60
CA ILE A 520 -1.37 -21.20 -2.99
C ILE A 520 -0.50 -22.34 -3.51
N ALA A 521 0.82 -22.29 -3.29
CA ALA A 521 1.73 -23.36 -3.69
C ALA A 521 1.34 -24.69 -3.04
N GLU A 522 1.01 -24.67 -1.75
CA GLU A 522 0.58 -25.87 -1.01
C GLU A 522 -0.75 -26.44 -1.51
N ARG A 523 -1.73 -25.58 -1.84
CA ARG A 523 -2.98 -26.02 -2.48
C ARG A 523 -2.75 -26.62 -3.86
N ALA A 524 -1.72 -26.19 -4.57
CA ALA A 524 -1.30 -26.76 -5.85
C ALA A 524 -0.46 -28.06 -5.69
N GLY A 525 -0.26 -28.55 -4.46
CA GLY A 525 0.45 -29.79 -4.16
C GLY A 525 1.95 -29.66 -3.93
N TYR A 526 2.49 -28.43 -3.82
CA TYR A 526 3.91 -28.19 -3.59
C TYR A 526 4.17 -27.87 -2.13
N LYS A 527 5.19 -28.49 -1.53
CA LYS A 527 5.60 -28.21 -0.14
C LYS A 527 6.40 -26.92 -0.08
N THR A 528 6.06 -26.05 0.88
CA THR A 528 6.80 -24.82 1.17
C THR A 528 7.32 -24.79 2.59
N ASP A 529 8.43 -24.07 2.79
CA ASP A 529 8.99 -23.70 4.08
C ASP A 529 8.81 -22.18 4.22
N PHE A 530 7.83 -21.79 5.01
CA PHE A 530 7.46 -20.39 5.17
C PHE A 530 8.62 -19.51 5.65
N TRP A 531 9.44 -20.01 6.60
CA TRP A 531 10.60 -19.25 7.10
C TRP A 531 11.62 -18.96 6.00
N LYS A 532 11.93 -19.95 5.18
CA LYS A 532 12.83 -19.75 4.03
C LYS A 532 12.21 -18.82 2.99
N ALA A 533 10.93 -19.00 2.70
CA ALA A 533 10.23 -18.16 1.74
C ALA A 533 10.21 -16.68 2.15
N MET A 534 10.00 -16.37 3.44
CA MET A 534 10.05 -15.00 3.97
C MET A 534 11.41 -14.33 3.72
N TRP A 535 12.52 -15.03 4.03
CA TRP A 535 13.86 -14.50 3.79
C TRP A 535 14.16 -14.28 2.30
N TYR A 536 13.61 -15.14 1.44
CA TYR A 536 13.68 -14.90 0.00
C TYR A 536 12.85 -13.68 -0.40
N GLY A 537 11.66 -13.50 0.12
CA GLY A 537 10.84 -12.30 -0.12
C GLY A 537 11.59 -11.03 0.26
N THR A 538 12.19 -11.00 1.44
CA THR A 538 13.05 -9.88 1.89
C THR A 538 14.25 -9.66 0.97
N ALA A 539 14.91 -10.72 0.52
CA ALA A 539 16.08 -10.64 -0.37
C ALA A 539 15.69 -10.11 -1.77
N PHE A 540 14.55 -10.54 -2.32
CA PHE A 540 14.01 -10.01 -3.58
C PHE A 540 13.56 -8.56 -3.44
N GLY A 541 13.00 -8.16 -2.29
CA GLY A 541 12.60 -6.79 -1.97
C GLY A 541 13.71 -5.89 -1.42
N ALA A 542 14.98 -6.33 -1.40
CA ALA A 542 16.08 -5.66 -0.70
C ALA A 542 16.26 -4.17 -1.03
N LEU A 543 16.01 -3.76 -2.29
CA LEU A 543 16.10 -2.36 -2.68
C LEU A 543 15.08 -1.47 -1.97
N GLY A 544 13.91 -2.00 -1.62
CA GLY A 544 12.87 -1.26 -0.91
C GLY A 544 13.31 -0.73 0.46
N TYR A 545 14.34 -1.33 1.08
CA TYR A 545 14.91 -0.85 2.34
C TYR A 545 16.06 0.16 2.14
N ILE A 546 16.67 0.22 0.95
CA ILE A 546 17.86 1.03 0.67
C ILE A 546 17.48 2.33 -0.06
N ILE A 547 16.63 2.24 -1.08
CA ILE A 547 16.28 3.38 -1.93
C ILE A 547 15.66 4.55 -1.16
N PRO A 548 14.89 4.34 -0.07
CA PRO A 548 14.39 5.45 0.75
C PRO A 548 15.51 6.32 1.33
N PHE A 549 16.58 5.73 1.80
CA PHE A 549 17.73 6.50 2.28
C PHE A 549 18.37 7.31 1.16
N VAL A 550 18.41 6.75 -0.06
CA VAL A 550 19.02 7.45 -1.20
C VAL A 550 18.26 8.73 -1.54
N PHE A 551 16.94 8.67 -1.66
CA PHE A 551 16.16 9.86 -2.00
C PHE A 551 15.95 10.82 -0.81
N MET A 552 16.15 10.38 0.43
CA MET A 552 16.16 11.29 1.59
C MET A 552 17.38 12.23 1.55
N PHE A 553 18.55 11.73 1.16
CA PHE A 553 19.76 12.55 1.05
C PHE A 553 19.92 13.21 -0.31
N ASP A 554 19.33 12.66 -1.37
CA ASP A 554 19.34 13.24 -2.71
C ASP A 554 17.94 13.13 -3.35
N PRO A 555 17.04 14.07 -3.05
CA PRO A 555 15.68 14.06 -3.55
C PRO A 555 15.55 14.24 -5.07
N SER A 556 16.63 14.49 -5.81
CA SER A 556 16.60 14.54 -7.30
C SER A 556 16.03 13.25 -7.91
N LEU A 557 16.14 12.12 -7.19
CA LEU A 557 15.52 10.85 -7.57
C LEU A 557 13.97 10.90 -7.63
N LEU A 558 13.36 11.88 -6.93
CA LEU A 558 11.91 12.09 -6.91
C LEU A 558 11.40 13.02 -8.02
N ILE A 559 12.31 13.56 -8.84
CA ILE A 559 11.99 14.44 -9.99
C ILE A 559 11.46 15.81 -9.54
N LEU A 560 10.46 15.84 -8.65
CA LEU A 560 9.76 17.03 -8.19
C LEU A 560 10.43 17.60 -6.94
N GLY A 561 10.42 18.94 -6.83
CA GLY A 561 10.96 19.63 -5.65
C GLY A 561 9.99 19.70 -4.47
N ALA A 562 10.45 20.36 -3.40
CA ALA A 562 9.68 20.57 -2.18
C ALA A 562 8.41 21.41 -2.39
N GLU A 563 8.40 22.30 -3.38
CA GLU A 563 7.23 23.12 -3.71
C GLU A 563 6.16 22.35 -4.47
N PRO A 564 4.86 22.58 -4.20
CA PRO A 564 3.77 21.98 -4.96
C PRO A 564 3.81 22.38 -6.45
N GLY A 565 3.53 21.43 -7.32
CA GLY A 565 3.40 21.65 -8.76
C GLY A 565 4.12 20.60 -9.61
N LEU A 566 3.78 20.56 -10.90
CA LEU A 566 4.37 19.63 -11.89
C LEU A 566 5.64 20.23 -12.56
N LYS A 567 6.42 20.97 -11.79
CA LYS A 567 7.71 21.50 -12.27
C LYS A 567 8.84 20.59 -11.80
N LEU A 568 9.85 20.41 -12.65
CA LEU A 568 11.08 19.74 -12.23
C LEU A 568 11.69 20.52 -11.06
N GLY A 569 11.96 19.81 -9.97
CA GLY A 569 12.61 20.38 -8.79
C GLY A 569 14.14 20.43 -8.90
N TYR A 570 14.68 19.69 -9.87
CA TYR A 570 16.12 19.46 -10.05
C TYR A 570 16.48 19.51 -11.53
N ASP A 571 17.76 19.76 -11.83
CA ASP A 571 18.26 19.72 -13.19
C ASP A 571 18.14 18.30 -13.79
N VAL A 572 17.78 18.23 -15.06
CA VAL A 572 17.63 16.94 -15.78
C VAL A 572 18.91 16.13 -15.70
N VAL A 573 20.07 16.79 -15.74
CA VAL A 573 21.38 16.09 -15.62
C VAL A 573 21.54 15.44 -14.25
N GLN A 574 21.13 16.12 -13.16
CA GLN A 574 21.17 15.58 -11.81
C GLN A 574 20.24 14.37 -11.68
N ILE A 575 18.99 14.48 -12.16
CA ILE A 575 18.01 13.39 -12.15
C ILE A 575 18.56 12.18 -12.90
N LEU A 576 19.09 12.38 -14.11
CA LEU A 576 19.64 11.30 -14.92
C LEU A 576 20.89 10.68 -14.29
N ALA A 577 21.84 11.49 -13.83
CA ALA A 577 23.05 11.02 -13.18
C ALA A 577 22.73 10.18 -11.95
N ARG A 578 21.85 10.69 -11.06
CA ARG A 578 21.45 9.98 -9.86
C ARG A 578 20.72 8.67 -10.18
N THR A 579 19.81 8.69 -11.14
CA THR A 579 19.10 7.49 -11.61
C THR A 579 20.07 6.43 -12.15
N LEU A 580 21.06 6.82 -12.96
CA LEU A 580 22.03 5.89 -13.53
C LEU A 580 22.96 5.29 -12.46
N PHE A 581 23.46 6.12 -11.54
CA PHE A 581 24.31 5.62 -10.44
C PHE A 581 23.53 4.68 -9.52
N THR A 582 22.29 5.05 -9.15
CA THR A 582 21.41 4.19 -8.34
C THR A 582 21.04 2.91 -9.09
N GLY A 583 20.79 2.97 -10.38
CA GLY A 583 20.52 1.80 -11.22
C GLY A 583 21.73 0.85 -11.29
N PHE A 584 22.94 1.38 -11.44
CA PHE A 584 24.15 0.57 -11.44
C PHE A 584 24.46 0.00 -10.04
N ALA A 585 24.27 0.80 -8.98
CA ALA A 585 24.35 0.34 -7.60
C ALA A 585 23.40 -0.84 -7.35
N THR A 586 22.16 -0.73 -7.83
CA THR A 586 21.13 -1.76 -7.72
C THR A 586 21.56 -3.06 -8.41
N LEU A 587 22.14 -2.97 -9.60
CA LEU A 587 22.66 -4.14 -10.33
C LEU A 587 23.75 -4.87 -9.53
N LEU A 588 24.68 -4.12 -8.93
CA LEU A 588 25.75 -4.66 -8.10
C LEU A 588 25.22 -5.22 -6.76
N LEU A 589 24.24 -4.55 -6.15
CA LEU A 589 23.56 -5.03 -4.94
C LEU A 589 22.95 -6.41 -5.17
N VAL A 590 22.16 -6.53 -6.23
CA VAL A 590 21.50 -7.79 -6.60
C VAL A 590 22.53 -8.87 -6.91
N ALA A 591 23.62 -8.54 -7.63
CA ALA A 591 24.72 -9.47 -7.87
C ALA A 591 25.34 -9.96 -6.56
N THR A 592 25.52 -9.07 -5.60
CA THR A 592 26.04 -9.39 -4.26
C THR A 592 25.10 -10.32 -3.49
N ILE A 593 23.79 -10.03 -3.46
CA ILE A 593 22.79 -10.80 -2.72
C ILE A 593 22.67 -12.22 -3.28
N PHE A 594 22.49 -12.36 -4.60
CA PHE A 594 22.30 -13.66 -5.25
C PHE A 594 23.61 -14.38 -5.57
N GLY A 595 24.74 -13.70 -5.41
CA GLY A 595 26.08 -14.29 -5.61
C GLY A 595 26.35 -14.70 -7.06
N PHE A 596 25.88 -13.89 -8.00
CA PHE A 596 26.08 -14.06 -9.44
C PHE A 596 26.14 -12.70 -10.14
N TYR A 597 27.09 -12.51 -11.02
CA TYR A 597 27.18 -11.32 -11.88
C TYR A 597 27.40 -11.75 -13.33
N VAL A 598 28.63 -12.06 -13.72
CA VAL A 598 28.99 -12.71 -15.01
C VAL A 598 29.16 -14.21 -14.83
N LYS A 599 29.57 -14.62 -13.64
CA LYS A 599 29.75 -15.99 -13.16
C LYS A 599 29.30 -16.06 -11.70
N PRO A 600 29.18 -17.28 -11.10
CA PRO A 600 29.05 -17.40 -9.65
C PRO A 600 30.20 -16.69 -8.93
N LEU A 601 29.86 -15.80 -7.98
CA LEU A 601 30.81 -14.99 -7.23
C LEU A 601 31.31 -15.75 -6.01
N ASN A 602 32.62 -15.69 -5.77
CA ASN A 602 33.22 -16.12 -4.50
C ASN A 602 33.03 -15.03 -3.42
N ILE A 603 33.41 -15.31 -2.18
CA ILE A 603 33.14 -14.41 -1.05
C ILE A 603 33.84 -13.05 -1.24
N PHE A 604 35.06 -13.01 -1.75
CA PHE A 604 35.80 -11.77 -1.98
C PHE A 604 35.18 -10.94 -3.10
N GLU A 605 34.80 -11.59 -4.21
CA GLU A 605 34.11 -10.93 -5.32
C GLU A 605 32.76 -10.35 -4.88
N ARG A 606 32.03 -11.04 -3.98
CA ARG A 606 30.80 -10.53 -3.37
C ARG A 606 31.04 -9.31 -2.48
N ILE A 607 32.12 -9.31 -1.69
CA ILE A 607 32.48 -8.15 -0.86
C ILE A 607 32.80 -6.95 -1.75
N ILE A 608 33.62 -7.14 -2.79
CA ILE A 608 34.01 -6.06 -3.71
C ILE A 608 32.78 -5.49 -4.43
N THR A 609 31.90 -6.35 -4.96
CA THR A 609 30.66 -5.90 -5.59
C THR A 609 29.73 -5.18 -4.62
N GLY A 610 29.67 -5.63 -3.36
CA GLY A 610 28.91 -5.00 -2.29
C GLY A 610 29.45 -3.62 -1.91
N VAL A 611 30.76 -3.48 -1.78
CA VAL A 611 31.44 -2.19 -1.52
C VAL A 611 31.22 -1.23 -2.69
N ALA A 612 31.38 -1.68 -3.93
CA ALA A 612 31.12 -0.85 -5.11
C ALA A 612 29.67 -0.38 -5.16
N SER A 613 28.72 -1.24 -4.82
CA SER A 613 27.30 -0.88 -4.70
C SER A 613 27.07 0.18 -3.61
N ALA A 614 27.65 -0.01 -2.43
CA ALA A 614 27.52 0.94 -1.33
C ALA A 614 28.07 2.32 -1.68
N LEU A 615 29.24 2.39 -2.33
CA LEU A 615 29.83 3.66 -2.79
C LEU A 615 28.92 4.40 -3.79
N LEU A 616 28.24 3.66 -4.66
CA LEU A 616 27.32 4.23 -5.63
C LEU A 616 26.03 4.77 -5.01
N TYR A 617 25.61 4.26 -3.85
CA TYR A 617 24.43 4.76 -3.13
C TYR A 617 24.76 6.02 -2.31
N ILE A 618 26.03 6.31 -2.01
CA ILE A 618 26.40 7.51 -1.23
C ILE A 618 25.97 8.76 -2.00
N PRO A 619 25.14 9.62 -1.39
CA PRO A 619 24.77 10.90 -1.98
C PRO A 619 25.94 11.87 -1.81
N ASP A 620 26.60 12.21 -2.89
CA ASP A 620 27.70 13.16 -2.93
C ASP A 620 27.45 14.17 -4.06
N LEU A 621 27.46 15.46 -3.72
CA LEU A 621 27.28 16.56 -4.67
C LEU A 621 28.37 16.60 -5.74
N THR A 622 29.55 16.11 -5.43
CA THR A 622 30.69 16.02 -6.36
C THR A 622 30.69 14.73 -7.18
N TYR A 623 29.80 13.78 -6.85
CA TYR A 623 29.75 12.43 -7.42
C TYR A 623 31.06 11.65 -7.31
N THR A 624 32.00 12.04 -6.46
CA THR A 624 33.32 11.42 -6.34
C THR A 624 33.22 9.96 -5.94
N TRP A 625 32.44 9.66 -4.89
CA TRP A 625 32.20 8.29 -4.44
C TRP A 625 31.47 7.45 -5.47
N ASN A 626 30.54 8.07 -6.21
CA ASN A 626 29.80 7.40 -7.27
C ASN A 626 30.73 7.01 -8.44
N PHE A 627 31.66 7.89 -8.85
CA PHE A 627 32.66 7.56 -9.87
C PHE A 627 33.64 6.47 -9.41
N ILE A 628 34.08 6.49 -8.15
CA ILE A 628 34.90 5.43 -7.57
C ILE A 628 34.13 4.11 -7.58
N GLY A 629 32.88 4.10 -7.13
CA GLY A 629 32.01 2.93 -7.18
C GLY A 629 31.80 2.38 -8.58
N CYS A 630 31.59 3.27 -9.59
CA CYS A 630 31.55 2.89 -11.01
C CYS A 630 32.84 2.24 -11.49
N ALA A 631 33.99 2.85 -11.18
CA ALA A 631 35.29 2.31 -11.58
C ALA A 631 35.54 0.91 -10.98
N VAL A 632 35.27 0.73 -9.68
CA VAL A 632 35.41 -0.58 -9.01
C VAL A 632 34.40 -1.59 -9.61
N GLY A 633 33.15 -1.21 -9.82
CA GLY A 633 32.13 -2.10 -10.38
C GLY A 633 32.45 -2.53 -11.82
N LEU A 634 32.92 -1.62 -12.67
CA LEU A 634 33.34 -1.91 -14.05
C LEU A 634 34.62 -2.73 -14.07
N ALA A 635 35.63 -2.42 -13.24
CA ALA A 635 36.83 -3.21 -13.11
C ALA A 635 36.53 -4.65 -12.69
N THR A 636 35.62 -4.82 -11.73
CA THR A 636 35.11 -6.14 -11.30
C THR A 636 34.42 -6.87 -12.44
N TYR A 637 33.59 -6.20 -13.22
CA TYR A 637 32.93 -6.80 -14.40
C TYR A 637 33.97 -7.29 -15.42
N LEU A 638 34.91 -6.45 -15.78
CA LEU A 638 35.98 -6.79 -16.74
C LEU A 638 36.84 -7.96 -16.24
N TYR A 639 37.25 -7.91 -14.99
CA TYR A 639 37.97 -9.01 -14.35
C TYR A 639 37.19 -10.33 -14.43
N LEU A 640 35.92 -10.32 -14.01
CA LEU A 640 35.07 -11.51 -14.05
C LEU A 640 34.87 -12.03 -15.46
N LYS A 641 34.78 -11.17 -16.46
CA LYS A 641 34.64 -11.54 -17.87
C LYS A 641 35.91 -12.19 -18.41
N ILE A 642 37.07 -11.72 -17.99
CA ILE A 642 38.38 -12.31 -18.38
C ILE A 642 38.56 -13.69 -17.70
N VAL A 643 38.24 -13.78 -16.40
CA VAL A 643 38.38 -15.01 -15.62
C VAL A 643 37.32 -16.06 -15.98
N ALA A 644 36.15 -15.64 -16.38
CA ALA A 644 35.12 -16.52 -16.95
C ALA A 644 35.58 -16.97 -18.34
N LYS A 645 36.48 -17.94 -18.42
CA LYS A 645 36.88 -18.57 -19.70
C LYS A 645 35.64 -18.95 -20.52
N PRO A 646 35.69 -18.91 -21.88
CA PRO A 646 34.51 -18.99 -22.78
C PRO A 646 33.73 -20.33 -22.77
N LYS A 647 33.87 -21.16 -21.74
CA LYS A 647 33.13 -22.44 -21.59
C LYS A 647 31.66 -22.32 -21.20
N LEU A 648 31.13 -21.15 -20.92
CA LEU A 648 29.73 -20.97 -20.41
C LEU A 648 28.73 -20.34 -21.37
N ILE A 649 29.13 -19.98 -22.62
CA ILE A 649 28.20 -19.41 -23.61
C ILE A 649 27.74 -20.46 -24.65
N THR A 650 28.01 -21.73 -24.45
CA THR A 650 27.38 -22.75 -25.30
C THR A 650 25.96 -22.99 -24.79
N ARG A 651 25.01 -22.43 -25.54
CA ARG A 651 23.59 -22.77 -25.68
C ARG A 651 23.08 -23.69 -24.55
N ILE A 652 22.36 -23.12 -23.59
CA ILE A 652 21.41 -23.90 -22.79
C ILE A 652 20.49 -24.54 -23.83
N PRO A 653 20.40 -25.88 -23.93
CA PRO A 653 19.51 -26.52 -24.88
C PRO A 653 18.08 -26.04 -24.55
N ALA A 654 17.37 -25.57 -25.54
CA ALA A 654 15.92 -25.46 -25.49
C ALA A 654 15.39 -26.89 -25.39
N SER A 655 15.22 -27.39 -24.17
CA SER A 655 14.52 -28.65 -23.87
C SER A 655 13.04 -28.42 -23.70
#